data_e1886ae0eae0e75703780486b37e9f5f
#
_entry.id   e1886ae0eae0e75703780486b37e9f5f
#
_cell.length_a   1.000
_cell.length_b   1.000
_cell.length_c   1.000
_cell.angle_alpha   90.00
_cell.angle_beta   90.00
_cell.angle_gamma   90.00
#
_symmetry.space_group_name_H-M   'P 1'
#
loop_
_entity.id
_entity.type
_entity.pdbx_description
1 polymer ?
#
loop_
_entity_poly.entity_id
_entity_poly.type
_entity_poly.pdbx_seq_one_letter_code
_entity_poly.pdbx_strand_id
1 'polypeptide(L)'
;GLSDSSRGLQSGQAAAGAPSGAAVADLPFKASDAIGVLMAYSAKVRLDQIGSNDTTDTLTNGVSSRRNQLLMDISSELGVASVDGAAEATLDKLAQIVNKAAPNYKPFGAVLSEALRDRLRSLFGAAGVKQQYIRDRVTNVWQLGEGWVASVLATLLLDTREGASSRGGDLSKLPTAAVQNKPEADKLIDAAVEVVAQLKGVAVALPSAGGAAGGAVVDSAALDAFAEKVTGSNGVLAATARFVLNELGVAAPAPEESEDENAAVVAAVEAELGSDWPKQVAPRFDANKAILFDDRWASAREDLARAYYDNDPAALNGSFIGLGKTIAAEAQWFANESESEELKAAFQKAGSEALEQVASNKNASRYANDIAIVTGVSPNSIAAQVVEGLLAGGATVVATSHSFKPSIKAWAKQAYREHATGNAKLWLVPANLSSYRDVDALVDWVGHEQKKTSGATTTILKPAWEPTLFFPFAAPPVHGTLADSGDLFESQARLMLWGVERAIAGFSHIGADTNVQHKLHVVLPGSPNRGVFGGDGAYGEVKSAFDAIVNRARAEKVWSSRVTFAHPKIGWVRGTGLMGGNDPLVAVVERHGIRTYSTAQIAAKLLDLCTAESREQALKAPLDVDLTGGLGSEPIDIKALRAEAMAAAEKE
;
A
#
# COMPACT_ATOMS: atom_id res chain seq x y z
N GLY A 1 16.13 -68.40 43.91
CA GLY A 1 15.56 -67.82 45.10
C GLY A 1 14.67 -66.65 44.67
N LEU A 2 13.48 -66.88 44.75
CA LEU A 2 12.26 -66.07 45.11
C LEU A 2 12.53 -64.70 45.68
N SER A 3 11.81 -63.68 45.14
CA SER A 3 10.76 -62.95 45.84
C SER A 3 10.37 -61.74 44.95
N ASP A 4 9.20 -61.73 44.41
CA ASP A 4 8.01 -61.01 44.78
C ASP A 4 8.24 -59.60 45.30
N SER A 5 7.70 -58.65 44.56
CA SER A 5 6.86 -57.58 45.14
C SER A 5 6.29 -56.63 44.11
N SER A 6 5.00 -56.73 43.97
CA SER A 6 4.05 -55.69 43.55
C SER A 6 4.29 -54.35 44.26
N ARG A 7 4.30 -53.27 43.53
CA ARG A 7 3.95 -51.90 43.95
C ARG A 7 3.60 -51.14 42.68
N GLY A 8 2.42 -50.67 42.45
CA GLY A 8 1.76 -49.68 43.27
C GLY A 8 1.86 -48.35 42.50
N LEU A 9 0.77 -48.01 41.79
CA LEU A 9 0.56 -46.68 41.20
C LEU A 9 0.89 -45.59 42.20
N GLN A 10 1.89 -44.79 41.91
CA GLN A 10 2.03 -43.48 42.54
C GLN A 10 2.02 -42.41 41.47
N SER A 11 1.04 -41.54 41.61
CA SER A 11 0.85 -40.27 40.96
C SER A 11 2.13 -39.46 40.82
N GLY A 12 2.42 -39.02 39.59
CA GLY A 12 3.58 -38.21 39.29
C GLY A 12 3.58 -36.90 40.05
N GLN A 13 4.60 -36.68 40.79
CA GLN A 13 5.03 -35.36 41.21
C GLN A 13 5.61 -34.61 40.00
N ALA A 14 5.11 -33.40 39.77
CA ALA A 14 5.69 -32.44 38.88
C ALA A 14 7.20 -32.29 39.19
N ALA A 15 7.99 -32.44 38.16
CA ALA A 15 9.41 -32.16 38.24
C ALA A 15 9.60 -30.67 38.55
N ALA A 16 10.29 -30.42 39.65
CA ALA A 16 10.70 -29.10 40.09
C ALA A 16 11.50 -28.39 39.01
N GLY A 17 11.27 -27.11 38.87
CA GLY A 17 11.87 -26.25 37.87
C GLY A 17 13.40 -26.36 37.80
N ALA A 18 13.88 -26.39 36.59
CA ALA A 18 15.27 -26.14 36.28
C ALA A 18 15.67 -24.73 36.72
N PRO A 19 16.90 -24.51 37.19
CA PRO A 19 17.33 -23.20 37.66
C PRO A 19 17.30 -22.19 36.52
N SER A 20 16.66 -21.03 36.76
CA SER A 20 16.71 -19.88 35.91
C SER A 20 18.14 -19.43 35.66
N GLY A 21 18.66 -19.57 34.43
CA GLY A 21 19.97 -19.03 34.08
C GLY A 21 20.75 -19.72 32.96
N ALA A 22 20.32 -20.88 32.46
CA ALA A 22 20.99 -21.47 31.28
C ALA A 22 20.25 -21.05 30.01
N ALA A 23 20.95 -20.39 29.08
CA ALA A 23 20.42 -20.06 27.76
C ALA A 23 19.96 -21.36 27.06
N VAL A 24 18.72 -21.38 26.56
CA VAL A 24 18.20 -22.51 25.79
C VAL A 24 19.01 -22.63 24.50
N ALA A 25 19.50 -23.83 24.20
CA ALA A 25 20.25 -24.07 22.97
C ALA A 25 19.39 -23.76 21.74
N ASP A 26 20.00 -23.14 20.72
CA ASP A 26 19.30 -22.88 19.46
C ASP A 26 18.96 -24.18 18.73
N LEU A 27 17.89 -24.17 17.96
CA LEU A 27 17.43 -25.31 17.18
C LEU A 27 18.09 -25.28 15.79
N PRO A 28 18.63 -26.43 15.32
CA PRO A 28 19.01 -26.49 13.91
C PRO A 28 17.76 -26.52 13.03
N PHE A 29 17.68 -25.61 12.05
CA PHE A 29 16.67 -25.66 10.99
C PHE A 29 17.38 -25.89 9.65
N LYS A 30 17.32 -27.12 9.15
CA LYS A 30 18.05 -27.59 7.97
C LYS A 30 17.16 -27.65 6.73
N ALA A 31 17.75 -27.89 5.57
CA ALA A 31 17.01 -28.13 4.33
C ALA A 31 15.95 -29.23 4.48
N SER A 32 16.25 -30.30 5.21
CA SER A 32 15.29 -31.38 5.51
C SER A 32 14.06 -30.92 6.28
N ASP A 33 14.22 -29.98 7.23
CA ASP A 33 13.10 -29.44 7.99
C ASP A 33 12.17 -28.64 7.05
N ALA A 34 12.77 -27.79 6.19
CA ALA A 34 12.04 -27.02 5.20
C ALA A 34 11.29 -27.89 4.21
N ILE A 35 11.92 -28.96 3.71
CA ILE A 35 11.27 -29.87 2.77
C ILE A 35 10.14 -30.65 3.44
N GLY A 36 10.29 -31.04 4.71
CA GLY A 36 9.19 -31.62 5.50
C GLY A 36 8.00 -30.67 5.61
N VAL A 37 8.25 -29.37 5.87
CA VAL A 37 7.21 -28.31 5.88
C VAL A 37 6.55 -28.17 4.51
N LEU A 38 7.33 -28.11 3.43
CA LEU A 38 6.86 -28.00 2.07
C LEU A 38 5.96 -29.19 1.66
N MET A 39 6.38 -30.41 2.00
CA MET A 39 5.60 -31.61 1.73
C MET A 39 4.29 -31.61 2.52
N ALA A 40 4.30 -31.25 3.80
CA ALA A 40 3.09 -31.14 4.62
C ALA A 40 2.12 -30.08 4.07
N TYR A 41 2.67 -28.95 3.61
CA TYR A 41 1.89 -27.86 3.03
C TYR A 41 1.23 -28.30 1.71
N SER A 42 2.01 -28.83 0.78
CA SER A 42 1.55 -29.22 -0.57
C SER A 42 0.59 -30.40 -0.54
N ALA A 43 0.81 -31.39 0.32
CA ALA A 43 -0.05 -32.56 0.46
C ALA A 43 -1.33 -32.31 1.28
N LYS A 44 -1.47 -31.12 1.90
CA LYS A 44 -2.55 -30.79 2.84
C LYS A 44 -2.67 -31.80 3.97
N VAL A 45 -1.54 -32.11 4.61
CA VAL A 45 -1.44 -32.93 5.82
C VAL A 45 -0.76 -32.18 6.93
N ARG A 46 -0.87 -32.67 8.17
CA ARG A 46 -0.04 -32.15 9.27
C ARG A 46 1.36 -32.77 9.20
N LEU A 47 2.34 -32.07 9.74
CA LEU A 47 3.72 -32.55 9.75
C LEU A 47 3.86 -33.89 10.51
N ASP A 48 3.11 -34.06 11.60
CA ASP A 48 3.08 -35.31 12.39
C ASP A 48 2.38 -36.50 11.69
N GLN A 49 1.73 -36.27 10.58
CA GLN A 49 1.10 -37.31 9.75
C GLN A 49 1.99 -37.83 8.61
N ILE A 50 3.18 -37.24 8.43
CA ILE A 50 4.15 -37.70 7.44
C ILE A 50 5.08 -38.72 8.12
N GLY A 51 5.03 -39.94 7.65
CA GLY A 51 5.89 -41.02 8.17
C GLY A 51 7.23 -41.09 7.44
N SER A 52 8.21 -41.73 8.06
CA SER A 52 9.58 -41.92 7.52
C SER A 52 9.59 -42.67 6.16
N ASN A 53 8.58 -43.51 5.92
CA ASN A 53 8.43 -44.27 4.69
C ASN A 53 7.63 -43.58 3.61
N ASP A 54 7.08 -42.40 3.87
CA ASP A 54 6.39 -41.62 2.85
C ASP A 54 7.35 -41.16 1.75
N THR A 55 6.83 -41.08 0.54
CA THR A 55 7.53 -40.58 -0.65
C THR A 55 6.76 -39.42 -1.26
N THR A 56 7.33 -38.72 -2.20
CA THR A 56 6.62 -37.69 -2.98
C THR A 56 5.40 -38.26 -3.70
N ASP A 57 5.45 -39.53 -4.10
CA ASP A 57 4.36 -40.24 -4.77
C ASP A 57 3.20 -40.53 -3.80
N THR A 58 3.49 -41.08 -2.60
CA THR A 58 2.45 -41.36 -1.58
C THR A 58 1.75 -40.07 -1.11
N LEU A 59 2.49 -38.98 -0.97
CA LEU A 59 1.96 -37.69 -0.53
C LEU A 59 1.13 -36.98 -1.61
N THR A 60 1.33 -37.32 -2.87
CA THR A 60 0.56 -36.78 -4.00
C THR A 60 -0.52 -37.74 -4.51
N ASN A 61 -0.78 -38.84 -3.78
CA ASN A 61 -1.75 -39.87 -4.11
C ASN A 61 -1.52 -40.47 -5.53
N GLY A 62 -0.27 -40.64 -5.95
CA GLY A 62 0.13 -41.17 -7.24
C GLY A 62 -0.17 -40.25 -8.43
N VAL A 63 -0.58 -38.99 -8.20
CA VAL A 63 -0.90 -38.07 -9.30
C VAL A 63 0.39 -37.46 -9.85
N SER A 64 0.78 -37.86 -11.04
CA SER A 64 2.07 -37.49 -11.66
C SER A 64 2.28 -35.96 -11.79
N SER A 65 1.23 -35.21 -12.14
CA SER A 65 1.34 -33.75 -12.24
C SER A 65 1.65 -33.09 -10.89
N ARG A 66 0.99 -33.54 -9.81
CA ARG A 66 1.24 -33.05 -8.45
C ARG A 66 2.62 -33.44 -7.94
N ARG A 67 3.06 -34.67 -8.24
CA ARG A 67 4.40 -35.14 -7.90
C ARG A 67 5.46 -34.29 -8.61
N ASN A 68 5.33 -34.07 -9.90
CA ASN A 68 6.26 -33.23 -10.66
C ASN A 68 6.31 -31.80 -10.12
N GLN A 69 5.15 -31.22 -9.80
CA GLN A 69 5.10 -29.91 -9.19
C GLN A 69 5.84 -29.89 -7.84
N LEU A 70 5.59 -30.87 -6.98
CA LEU A 70 6.27 -30.97 -5.68
C LEU A 70 7.79 -31.09 -5.84
N LEU A 71 8.29 -31.84 -6.82
CA LEU A 71 9.72 -31.95 -7.11
C LEU A 71 10.33 -30.62 -7.62
N MET A 72 9.58 -29.89 -8.42
CA MET A 72 9.98 -28.54 -8.85
C MET A 72 10.01 -27.58 -7.65
N ASP A 73 9.01 -27.64 -6.79
CA ASP A 73 8.93 -26.81 -5.58
C ASP A 73 10.08 -27.11 -4.62
N ILE A 74 10.46 -28.39 -4.45
CA ILE A 74 11.64 -28.79 -3.65
C ILE A 74 12.92 -28.16 -4.22
N SER A 75 13.12 -28.25 -5.53
CA SER A 75 14.31 -27.68 -6.18
C SER A 75 14.34 -26.16 -6.07
N SER A 76 13.20 -25.52 -6.24
CA SER A 76 13.04 -24.06 -6.12
C SER A 76 13.26 -23.58 -4.69
N GLU A 77 12.72 -24.31 -3.70
CA GLU A 77 12.90 -23.98 -2.28
C GLU A 77 14.39 -24.06 -1.85
N LEU A 78 15.10 -25.03 -2.39
CA LEU A 78 16.51 -25.21 -2.08
C LEU A 78 17.44 -24.33 -2.93
N GLY A 79 16.93 -23.69 -3.97
CA GLY A 79 17.72 -22.89 -4.90
C GLY A 79 18.70 -23.72 -5.75
N VAL A 80 18.33 -24.95 -6.08
CA VAL A 80 19.12 -25.86 -6.89
C VAL A 80 18.39 -26.23 -8.19
N ALA A 81 19.14 -26.60 -9.23
CA ALA A 81 18.55 -26.92 -10.53
C ALA A 81 17.70 -28.19 -10.49
N SER A 82 18.13 -29.22 -9.76
CA SER A 82 17.40 -30.46 -9.51
C SER A 82 17.93 -31.13 -8.24
N VAL A 83 17.10 -32.03 -7.69
CA VAL A 83 17.49 -32.88 -6.54
C VAL A 83 17.41 -34.32 -7.01
N ASP A 84 18.55 -34.87 -7.41
CA ASP A 84 18.63 -36.21 -7.95
C ASP A 84 18.23 -37.26 -6.91
N GLY A 85 17.36 -38.19 -7.30
CA GLY A 85 16.83 -39.25 -6.44
C GLY A 85 15.68 -38.82 -5.53
N ALA A 86 15.22 -37.57 -5.56
CA ALA A 86 14.13 -37.08 -4.72
C ALA A 86 12.78 -37.73 -5.06
N ALA A 87 12.56 -38.13 -6.32
CA ALA A 87 11.29 -38.66 -6.78
C ALA A 87 10.92 -40.02 -6.14
N GLU A 88 11.92 -40.82 -5.85
CA GLU A 88 11.76 -42.21 -5.37
C GLU A 88 12.19 -42.39 -3.91
N ALA A 89 12.76 -41.34 -3.31
CA ALA A 89 13.29 -41.40 -1.96
C ALA A 89 12.16 -41.41 -0.93
N THR A 90 12.32 -42.29 0.09
CA THR A 90 11.54 -42.16 1.33
C THR A 90 11.96 -40.89 2.07
N LEU A 91 11.11 -40.38 2.98
CA LEU A 91 11.37 -39.12 3.70
C LEU A 91 12.76 -39.11 4.37
N ASP A 92 13.17 -40.20 5.01
CA ASP A 92 14.48 -40.30 5.64
C ASP A 92 15.65 -40.20 4.67
N LYS A 93 15.53 -40.83 3.50
CA LYS A 93 16.51 -40.72 2.42
C LYS A 93 16.50 -39.34 1.79
N LEU A 94 15.30 -38.78 1.55
CA LEU A 94 15.13 -37.45 1.02
C LEU A 94 15.79 -36.41 1.94
N ALA A 95 15.62 -36.52 3.26
CA ALA A 95 16.27 -35.65 4.22
C ALA A 95 17.80 -35.63 4.07
N GLN A 96 18.40 -36.79 3.84
CA GLN A 96 19.85 -36.91 3.61
C GLN A 96 20.28 -36.27 2.30
N ILE A 97 19.49 -36.53 1.23
CA ILE A 97 19.74 -35.99 -0.12
C ILE A 97 19.68 -34.46 -0.10
N VAL A 98 18.61 -33.87 0.45
CA VAL A 98 18.41 -32.42 0.46
C VAL A 98 19.41 -31.69 1.36
N ASN A 99 19.78 -32.26 2.51
CA ASN A 99 20.81 -31.67 3.36
C ASN A 99 22.19 -31.70 2.70
N LYS A 100 22.48 -32.69 1.85
CA LYS A 100 23.70 -32.74 1.05
C LYS A 100 23.64 -31.76 -0.11
N ALA A 101 22.50 -31.60 -0.77
CA ALA A 101 22.31 -30.69 -1.90
C ALA A 101 22.34 -29.21 -1.47
N ALA A 102 21.86 -28.89 -0.27
CA ALA A 102 21.82 -27.53 0.27
C ALA A 102 22.38 -27.47 1.72
N PRO A 103 23.70 -27.67 1.93
CA PRO A 103 24.30 -27.72 3.26
C PRO A 103 24.23 -26.38 4.00
N ASN A 104 24.15 -25.27 3.28
CA ASN A 104 24.06 -23.90 3.81
C ASN A 104 22.66 -23.30 3.63
N TYR A 105 21.62 -24.14 3.66
CA TYR A 105 20.25 -23.67 3.50
C TYR A 105 19.89 -22.60 4.54
N LYS A 106 19.30 -21.50 4.05
CA LYS A 106 18.78 -20.41 4.90
C LYS A 106 17.26 -20.43 4.84
N PRO A 107 16.55 -20.49 6.00
CA PRO A 107 15.09 -20.44 6.04
C PRO A 107 14.57 -19.03 5.65
N PHE A 108 13.60 -18.87 4.78
CA PHE A 108 13.02 -19.88 3.90
C PHE A 108 13.42 -19.56 2.45
N GLY A 109 13.39 -20.57 1.59
CA GLY A 109 13.60 -20.39 0.15
C GLY A 109 12.36 -19.79 -0.55
N ALA A 110 12.37 -19.83 -1.88
CA ALA A 110 11.38 -19.10 -2.69
C ALA A 110 9.93 -19.52 -2.42
N VAL A 111 9.67 -20.84 -2.32
CA VAL A 111 8.31 -21.37 -2.21
C VAL A 111 7.72 -21.13 -0.81
N LEU A 112 8.47 -21.51 0.22
CA LEU A 112 7.99 -21.33 1.59
C LEU A 112 7.95 -19.86 2.03
N SER A 113 8.81 -19.00 1.50
CA SER A 113 8.74 -17.56 1.78
C SER A 113 7.46 -16.92 1.24
N GLU A 114 7.00 -17.36 0.08
CA GLU A 114 5.74 -16.88 -0.49
C GLU A 114 4.54 -17.36 0.34
N ALA A 115 4.45 -18.67 0.58
CA ALA A 115 3.39 -19.28 1.38
C ALA A 115 3.33 -18.67 2.79
N LEU A 116 4.50 -18.46 3.42
CA LEU A 116 4.60 -17.85 4.73
C LEU A 116 4.11 -16.41 4.74
N ARG A 117 4.53 -15.61 3.77
CA ARG A 117 4.10 -14.21 3.62
C ARG A 117 2.59 -14.10 3.54
N ASP A 118 1.97 -14.92 2.70
CA ASP A 118 0.52 -14.93 2.51
C ASP A 118 -0.20 -15.37 3.80
N ARG A 119 0.32 -16.40 4.47
CA ARG A 119 -0.28 -16.86 5.73
C ARG A 119 -0.14 -15.83 6.84
N LEU A 120 1.04 -15.22 7.01
CA LEU A 120 1.25 -14.18 8.00
C LEU A 120 0.39 -12.94 7.74
N ARG A 121 0.20 -12.57 6.47
CA ARG A 121 -0.71 -11.49 6.08
C ARG A 121 -2.16 -11.80 6.50
N SER A 122 -2.61 -13.03 6.24
CA SER A 122 -3.96 -13.47 6.62
C SER A 122 -4.15 -13.47 8.14
N LEU A 123 -3.18 -13.97 8.91
CA LEU A 123 -3.28 -14.09 10.36
C LEU A 123 -3.08 -12.77 11.10
N PHE A 124 -2.09 -12.00 10.70
CA PHE A 124 -1.56 -10.87 11.48
C PHE A 124 -1.78 -9.51 10.81
N GLY A 125 -2.30 -9.48 9.58
CA GLY A 125 -2.47 -8.24 8.83
C GLY A 125 -3.36 -7.22 9.54
N ALA A 126 -4.47 -7.66 10.13
CA ALA A 126 -5.39 -6.80 10.89
C ALA A 126 -4.74 -6.21 12.15
N ALA A 127 -3.86 -6.95 12.80
CA ALA A 127 -3.10 -6.48 13.97
C ALA A 127 -1.88 -5.61 13.61
N GLY A 128 -1.56 -5.45 12.32
CA GLY A 128 -0.38 -4.72 11.86
C GLY A 128 0.95 -5.38 12.22
N VAL A 129 0.94 -6.68 12.52
CA VAL A 129 2.11 -7.45 12.94
C VAL A 129 2.80 -8.05 11.71
N LYS A 130 4.10 -7.82 11.60
CA LYS A 130 4.97 -8.33 10.52
C LYS A 130 5.86 -9.46 11.02
N GLN A 131 6.48 -10.17 10.10
CA GLN A 131 7.42 -11.25 10.41
C GLN A 131 8.54 -10.81 11.37
N GLN A 132 9.03 -9.57 11.25
CA GLN A 132 10.04 -9.03 12.16
C GLN A 132 9.54 -8.97 13.60
N TYR A 133 8.29 -8.61 13.83
CA TYR A 133 7.70 -8.61 15.18
C TYR A 133 7.69 -10.02 15.80
N ILE A 134 7.38 -11.04 14.98
CA ILE A 134 7.40 -12.45 15.43
C ILE A 134 8.83 -12.84 15.82
N ARG A 135 9.80 -12.50 14.99
CA ARG A 135 11.22 -12.70 15.26
C ARG A 135 11.63 -12.03 16.57
N ASP A 136 11.33 -10.74 16.72
CA ASP A 136 11.67 -9.97 17.92
C ASP A 136 11.04 -10.56 19.17
N ARG A 137 9.81 -11.06 19.10
CA ARG A 137 9.18 -11.71 20.24
C ARG A 137 9.89 -13.01 20.60
N VAL A 138 10.24 -13.85 19.64
CA VAL A 138 10.96 -15.11 19.87
C VAL A 138 12.38 -14.85 20.40
N THR A 139 13.10 -13.87 19.81
CA THR A 139 14.51 -13.63 20.18
C THR A 139 14.65 -12.77 21.43
N ASN A 140 13.85 -11.71 21.58
CA ASN A 140 14.03 -10.74 22.67
C ASN A 140 13.16 -11.03 23.89
N VAL A 141 11.93 -11.56 23.68
CA VAL A 141 11.00 -11.83 24.79
C VAL A 141 11.20 -13.26 25.30
N TRP A 142 11.24 -14.26 24.41
CA TRP A 142 11.52 -15.65 24.77
C TRP A 142 13.00 -15.97 24.93
N GLN A 143 13.90 -15.10 24.46
CA GLN A 143 15.36 -15.27 24.48
C GLN A 143 15.82 -16.55 23.78
N LEU A 144 15.19 -16.88 22.65
CA LEU A 144 15.46 -18.07 21.84
C LEU A 144 16.21 -17.68 20.56
N GLY A 145 16.93 -18.63 19.97
CA GLY A 145 17.76 -18.39 18.78
C GLY A 145 17.00 -18.39 17.45
N GLU A 146 17.71 -18.15 16.36
CA GLU A 146 17.15 -18.04 15.01
C GLU A 146 16.53 -19.33 14.48
N GLY A 147 17.03 -20.46 14.90
CA GLY A 147 16.42 -21.75 14.56
C GLY A 147 15.05 -21.95 15.21
N TRP A 148 14.84 -21.34 16.38
CA TRP A 148 13.52 -21.26 16.99
C TRP A 148 12.59 -20.37 16.19
N VAL A 149 13.07 -19.22 15.70
CA VAL A 149 12.28 -18.32 14.83
C VAL A 149 11.80 -19.07 13.59
N ALA A 150 12.70 -19.78 12.91
CA ALA A 150 12.34 -20.57 11.73
C ALA A 150 11.31 -21.65 12.05
N SER A 151 11.47 -22.36 13.16
CA SER A 151 10.54 -23.40 13.61
C SER A 151 9.16 -22.83 13.98
N VAL A 152 9.10 -21.69 14.65
CA VAL A 152 7.85 -20.97 14.99
C VAL A 152 7.13 -20.50 13.73
N LEU A 153 7.85 -19.94 12.77
CA LEU A 153 7.27 -19.52 11.49
C LEU A 153 6.71 -20.70 10.69
N ALA A 154 7.42 -21.84 10.68
CA ALA A 154 6.94 -23.07 10.07
C ALA A 154 5.67 -23.60 10.76
N THR A 155 5.62 -23.55 12.10
CA THR A 155 4.44 -23.93 12.88
C THR A 155 3.26 -23.01 12.62
N LEU A 156 3.48 -21.70 12.57
CA LEU A 156 2.43 -20.73 12.19
C LEU A 156 1.91 -21.00 10.76
N LEU A 157 2.78 -21.34 9.80
CA LEU A 157 2.38 -21.67 8.45
C LEU A 157 1.51 -22.94 8.40
N LEU A 158 1.90 -24.00 9.12
CA LEU A 158 1.24 -25.30 9.01
C LEU A 158 0.04 -25.45 9.95
N ASP A 159 0.18 -25.07 11.22
CA ASP A 159 -0.76 -25.43 12.27
C ASP A 159 -1.89 -24.41 12.47
N THR A 160 -1.92 -23.34 11.70
CA THR A 160 -3.04 -22.40 11.65
C THR A 160 -3.92 -22.56 10.40
N ARG A 161 -3.63 -23.53 9.50
CA ARG A 161 -4.40 -23.77 8.28
C ARG A 161 -5.82 -24.24 8.59
N GLU A 162 -6.78 -23.73 7.87
CA GLU A 162 -8.18 -24.17 7.95
C GLU A 162 -8.43 -25.45 7.13
N GLY A 163 -9.41 -26.21 7.53
CA GLY A 163 -9.90 -27.38 6.82
C GLY A 163 -9.34 -28.70 7.33
N ALA A 164 -9.81 -29.78 6.68
CA ALA A 164 -9.44 -31.14 7.05
C ALA A 164 -8.15 -31.58 6.37
N SER A 165 -7.33 -32.35 7.11
CA SER A 165 -6.19 -33.04 6.55
C SER A 165 -6.62 -34.14 5.58
N SER A 166 -5.89 -34.32 4.49
CA SER A 166 -6.12 -35.44 3.54
C SER A 166 -5.89 -36.81 4.18
N ARG A 167 -5.28 -36.86 5.37
CA ARG A 167 -5.08 -38.08 6.20
C ARG A 167 -5.98 -38.12 7.45
N GLY A 168 -7.03 -37.28 7.46
CA GLY A 168 -8.02 -37.21 8.53
C GLY A 168 -7.67 -36.24 9.67
N GLY A 169 -8.71 -35.75 10.34
CA GLY A 169 -8.62 -34.72 11.36
C GLY A 169 -8.39 -33.33 10.79
N ASP A 170 -8.36 -32.32 11.66
CA ASP A 170 -8.14 -30.94 11.27
C ASP A 170 -6.66 -30.67 10.94
N LEU A 171 -6.41 -29.75 10.00
CA LEU A 171 -5.06 -29.28 9.68
C LEU A 171 -4.49 -28.41 10.78
N SER A 172 -5.34 -27.68 11.50
CA SER A 172 -4.93 -26.74 12.54
C SER A 172 -4.68 -27.43 13.87
N LYS A 173 -3.62 -27.00 14.56
CA LYS A 173 -3.37 -27.23 15.99
C LYS A 173 -3.40 -25.92 16.79
N LEU A 174 -3.40 -24.81 16.07
CA LEU A 174 -3.45 -23.46 16.61
C LEU A 174 -4.70 -22.74 16.08
N PRO A 175 -5.13 -21.63 16.72
CA PRO A 175 -6.23 -20.81 16.23
C PRO A 175 -6.00 -20.38 14.77
N THR A 176 -7.04 -20.49 13.94
CA THR A 176 -6.98 -20.19 12.50
C THR A 176 -7.45 -18.78 12.17
N ALA A 177 -8.22 -18.16 13.07
CA ALA A 177 -8.78 -16.83 12.89
C ALA A 177 -7.71 -15.74 12.90
N ALA A 178 -7.91 -14.72 12.06
CA ALA A 178 -7.05 -13.54 12.05
C ALA A 178 -7.09 -12.81 13.40
N VAL A 179 -5.92 -12.51 13.95
CA VAL A 179 -5.78 -11.75 15.20
C VAL A 179 -6.00 -10.26 14.93
N GLN A 180 -6.69 -9.58 15.86
CA GLN A 180 -7.13 -8.21 15.64
C GLN A 180 -6.20 -7.15 16.26
N ASN A 181 -5.35 -7.56 17.19
CA ASN A 181 -4.48 -6.66 17.94
C ASN A 181 -3.19 -7.36 18.37
N LYS A 182 -2.20 -6.59 18.82
CA LYS A 182 -0.91 -7.12 19.27
C LYS A 182 -1.01 -8.12 20.43
N PRO A 183 -1.82 -7.91 21.49
CA PRO A 183 -1.97 -8.90 22.55
C PRO A 183 -2.49 -10.27 22.08
N GLU A 184 -3.39 -10.31 21.10
CA GLU A 184 -3.83 -11.56 20.48
C GLU A 184 -2.72 -12.18 19.63
N ALA A 185 -1.97 -11.36 18.91
CA ALA A 185 -0.82 -11.79 18.14
C ALA A 185 0.24 -12.42 19.06
N ASP A 186 0.51 -11.79 20.19
CA ASP A 186 1.45 -12.30 21.20
C ASP A 186 1.05 -13.68 21.72
N LYS A 187 -0.23 -13.87 22.04
CA LYS A 187 -0.75 -15.16 22.49
C LYS A 187 -0.60 -16.25 21.42
N LEU A 188 -0.83 -15.92 20.16
CA LEU A 188 -0.70 -16.88 19.06
C LEU A 188 0.78 -17.25 18.81
N ILE A 189 1.68 -16.27 18.88
CA ILE A 189 3.12 -16.50 18.75
C ILE A 189 3.63 -17.36 19.93
N ASP A 190 3.23 -17.04 21.15
CA ASP A 190 3.61 -17.78 22.35
C ASP A 190 3.12 -19.23 22.28
N ALA A 191 1.87 -19.45 21.87
CA ALA A 191 1.33 -20.78 21.65
C ALA A 191 2.14 -21.56 20.58
N ALA A 192 2.59 -20.88 19.52
CA ALA A 192 3.45 -21.51 18.52
C ALA A 192 4.85 -21.88 19.09
N VAL A 193 5.43 -21.04 19.96
CA VAL A 193 6.68 -21.37 20.68
C VAL A 193 6.50 -22.61 21.55
N GLU A 194 5.39 -22.69 22.29
CA GLU A 194 5.08 -23.86 23.13
C GLU A 194 4.90 -25.14 22.31
N VAL A 195 4.23 -25.06 21.16
CA VAL A 195 4.10 -26.21 20.24
C VAL A 195 5.47 -26.69 19.74
N VAL A 196 6.35 -25.76 19.35
CA VAL A 196 7.72 -26.10 18.93
C VAL A 196 8.49 -26.75 20.08
N ALA A 197 8.40 -26.20 21.29
CA ALA A 197 9.04 -26.74 22.49
C ALA A 197 8.59 -28.16 22.76
N GLN A 198 7.28 -28.42 22.68
CA GLN A 198 6.70 -29.75 22.85
C GLN A 198 7.20 -30.74 21.78
N LEU A 199 7.20 -30.32 20.51
CA LEU A 199 7.66 -31.15 19.39
C LEU A 199 9.16 -31.51 19.48
N LYS A 200 9.97 -30.59 20.01
CA LYS A 200 11.42 -30.78 20.17
C LYS A 200 11.80 -31.37 21.54
N GLY A 201 10.85 -31.58 22.45
CA GLY A 201 11.10 -32.10 23.78
C GLY A 201 11.96 -31.16 24.65
N VAL A 202 11.90 -29.85 24.39
CA VAL A 202 12.69 -28.83 25.09
C VAL A 202 11.77 -28.04 26.00
N ALA A 203 12.08 -27.94 27.28
CA ALA A 203 11.36 -27.09 28.21
C ALA A 203 11.79 -25.64 28.02
N VAL A 204 10.85 -24.79 27.66
CA VAL A 204 11.01 -23.31 27.57
C VAL A 204 10.01 -22.65 28.51
N ALA A 205 10.41 -21.57 29.12
CA ALA A 205 9.50 -20.74 29.91
C ALA A 205 9.70 -19.28 29.51
N LEU A 206 8.59 -18.54 29.40
CA LEU A 206 8.66 -17.10 29.22
C LEU A 206 9.43 -16.51 30.40
N PRO A 207 10.53 -15.79 30.22
CA PRO A 207 11.26 -15.19 31.32
C PRO A 207 10.30 -14.29 32.12
N SER A 208 9.96 -14.71 33.35
CA SER A 208 9.06 -13.93 34.19
C SER A 208 9.83 -12.74 34.77
N ALA A 209 9.47 -11.54 34.39
CA ALA A 209 9.73 -10.38 35.23
C ALA A 209 9.01 -10.62 36.57
N GLY A 210 9.78 -10.72 37.65
CA GLY A 210 9.40 -11.12 38.98
C GLY A 210 8.00 -10.73 39.43
N GLY A 211 7.32 -11.67 40.08
CA GLY A 211 5.93 -11.65 40.42
C GLY A 211 5.44 -10.51 41.28
N ALA A 212 4.22 -10.11 41.02
CA ALA A 212 3.20 -9.74 42.00
C ALA A 212 1.84 -9.76 41.30
N ALA A 213 0.90 -10.43 41.96
CA ALA A 213 -0.50 -10.51 41.56
C ALA A 213 -1.21 -9.16 41.73
N GLY A 214 -2.09 -8.81 40.79
CA GLY A 214 -3.05 -7.71 40.97
C GLY A 214 -3.26 -6.93 39.68
N GLY A 215 -4.39 -7.20 38.99
CA GLY A 215 -4.73 -6.57 37.70
C GLY A 215 -4.86 -5.07 37.78
N ALA A 216 -4.08 -4.39 36.98
CA ALA A 216 -4.40 -3.10 36.38
C ALA A 216 -3.82 -3.14 34.96
N VAL A 217 -4.64 -2.78 33.98
CA VAL A 217 -4.18 -2.59 32.60
C VAL A 217 -3.21 -1.42 32.63
N VAL A 218 -1.92 -1.70 32.57
CA VAL A 218 -0.87 -0.68 32.45
C VAL A 218 -0.70 -0.39 30.95
N ASP A 219 -0.88 0.86 30.58
CA ASP A 219 -0.60 1.37 29.25
C ASP A 219 0.86 1.07 28.88
N SER A 220 1.08 0.41 27.74
CA SER A 220 2.42 0.00 27.30
C SER A 220 3.39 1.18 27.18
N ALA A 221 2.91 2.35 26.79
CA ALA A 221 3.73 3.57 26.72
C ALA A 221 4.16 4.07 28.11
N ALA A 222 3.32 3.89 29.11
CA ALA A 222 3.66 4.20 30.50
C ALA A 222 4.66 3.17 31.09
N LEU A 223 4.55 1.92 30.66
CA LEU A 223 5.49 0.87 31.06
C LEU A 223 6.88 1.08 30.42
N ASP A 224 6.93 1.43 29.15
CA ASP A 224 8.17 1.74 28.42
C ASP A 224 8.84 2.99 29.02
N ALA A 225 8.07 4.03 29.33
CA ALA A 225 8.58 5.23 30.00
C ALA A 225 9.04 4.95 31.44
N PHE A 226 8.41 4.01 32.13
CA PHE A 226 8.84 3.56 33.44
C PHE A 226 10.12 2.70 33.35
N ALA A 227 10.17 1.78 32.40
CA ALA A 227 11.35 0.96 32.13
C ALA A 227 12.56 1.85 31.80
N GLU A 228 12.41 2.86 30.94
CA GLU A 228 13.46 3.82 30.61
C GLU A 228 13.91 4.63 31.83
N LYS A 229 12.98 5.05 32.70
CA LYS A 229 13.32 5.72 33.96
C LYS A 229 14.08 4.83 34.96
N VAL A 230 13.89 3.53 34.92
CA VAL A 230 14.51 2.59 35.86
C VAL A 230 15.79 2.01 35.29
N THR A 231 15.76 1.51 34.06
CA THR A 231 16.85 0.71 33.44
C THR A 231 17.58 1.45 32.31
N GLY A 232 17.04 2.55 31.83
CA GLY A 232 17.69 3.37 30.78
C GLY A 232 19.04 3.92 31.19
N SER A 233 19.83 4.35 30.24
CA SER A 233 21.19 4.89 30.45
C SER A 233 21.25 6.06 31.45
N ASN A 234 20.16 6.78 31.61
CA ASN A 234 19.95 7.84 32.60
C ASN A 234 18.93 7.45 33.69
N GLY A 235 18.56 6.19 33.77
CA GLY A 235 17.61 5.67 34.75
C GLY A 235 18.22 5.55 36.16
N VAL A 236 17.34 5.25 37.12
CA VAL A 236 17.71 5.17 38.54
C VAL A 236 18.82 4.14 38.80
N LEU A 237 18.79 3.00 38.13
CA LEU A 237 19.81 1.96 38.30
C LEU A 237 21.17 2.42 37.77
N ALA A 238 21.21 3.06 36.61
CA ALA A 238 22.46 3.58 36.04
C ALA A 238 23.01 4.77 36.86
N ALA A 239 22.13 5.63 37.39
CA ALA A 239 22.51 6.70 38.29
C ALA A 239 23.10 6.18 39.63
N THR A 240 22.45 5.14 40.19
CA THR A 240 22.92 4.51 41.42
C THR A 240 24.26 3.81 41.20
N ALA A 241 24.41 3.08 40.08
CA ALA A 241 25.67 2.43 39.74
C ALA A 241 26.81 3.44 39.57
N ARG A 242 26.56 4.57 38.87
CA ARG A 242 27.54 5.65 38.71
C ARG A 242 27.90 6.29 40.05
N PHE A 243 26.92 6.52 40.94
CA PHE A 243 27.17 7.04 42.27
C PHE A 243 28.09 6.10 43.08
N VAL A 244 27.76 4.79 43.12
CA VAL A 244 28.56 3.79 43.81
C VAL A 244 29.97 3.68 43.26
N LEU A 245 30.14 3.68 41.92
CA LEU A 245 31.46 3.63 41.28
C LEU A 245 32.27 4.89 41.60
N ASN A 246 31.64 6.06 41.65
CA ASN A 246 32.28 7.32 41.99
C ASN A 246 32.75 7.32 43.45
N GLU A 247 31.92 6.86 44.39
CA GLU A 247 32.28 6.69 45.81
C GLU A 247 33.45 5.71 46.03
N LEU A 248 33.54 4.66 45.18
CA LEU A 248 34.61 3.69 45.20
C LEU A 248 35.89 4.18 44.47
N GLY A 249 35.87 5.35 43.86
CA GLY A 249 37.00 5.88 43.07
C GLY A 249 37.27 5.09 41.78
N VAL A 250 36.31 4.32 41.33
CA VAL A 250 36.38 3.54 40.07
C VAL A 250 35.74 4.42 38.96
N ALA A 251 36.52 4.76 37.93
CA ALA A 251 35.97 5.43 36.78
C ALA A 251 34.89 4.54 36.13
N ALA A 252 33.67 5.07 36.06
CA ALA A 252 32.64 4.36 35.31
C ALA A 252 33.15 4.18 33.87
N PRO A 253 33.03 2.97 33.28
CA PRO A 253 33.31 2.82 31.87
C PRO A 253 32.46 3.86 31.12
N ALA A 254 33.09 4.61 30.21
CA ALA A 254 32.33 5.42 29.28
C ALA A 254 31.25 4.54 28.67
N PRO A 255 29.99 5.03 28.53
CA PRO A 255 29.02 4.27 27.79
C PRO A 255 29.69 3.92 26.45
N GLU A 256 29.82 2.62 26.16
CA GLU A 256 30.09 2.21 24.80
C GLU A 256 28.96 2.86 24.01
N GLU A 257 29.29 3.87 23.22
CA GLU A 257 28.42 4.29 22.13
C GLU A 257 28.24 3.01 21.34
N SER A 258 27.07 2.39 21.46
CA SER A 258 26.68 1.37 20.51
C SER A 258 26.71 2.13 19.17
N GLU A 259 27.76 1.91 18.40
CA GLU A 259 27.78 2.36 17.02
C GLU A 259 26.46 1.81 16.45
N ASP A 260 25.55 2.73 16.13
CA ASP A 260 24.33 2.34 15.45
C ASP A 260 24.79 1.58 14.22
N GLU A 261 24.61 0.25 14.21
CA GLU A 261 25.05 -0.61 13.11
C GLU A 261 24.56 -0.09 11.76
N ASN A 262 23.50 0.72 11.78
CA ASN A 262 22.92 1.36 10.62
C ASN A 262 23.53 2.75 10.32
N ALA A 263 24.28 3.36 11.23
CA ALA A 263 24.78 4.73 11.04
C ALA A 263 25.68 4.84 9.81
N ALA A 264 26.54 3.85 9.57
CA ALA A 264 27.40 3.81 8.39
C ALA A 264 26.58 3.64 7.09
N VAL A 265 25.50 2.87 7.13
CA VAL A 265 24.60 2.70 5.99
C VAL A 265 23.82 3.98 5.72
N VAL A 266 23.30 4.63 6.78
CA VAL A 266 22.59 5.91 6.66
C VAL A 266 23.53 6.97 6.10
N ALA A 267 24.76 7.10 6.62
CA ALA A 267 25.74 8.04 6.12
C ALA A 267 26.11 7.80 4.65
N ALA A 268 26.24 6.54 4.23
CA ALA A 268 26.51 6.20 2.84
C ALA A 268 25.33 6.59 1.93
N VAL A 269 24.09 6.34 2.36
CA VAL A 269 22.88 6.73 1.61
C VAL A 269 22.76 8.27 1.53
N GLU A 270 23.01 8.98 2.62
CA GLU A 270 22.97 10.44 2.63
C GLU A 270 24.09 11.07 1.79
N ALA A 271 25.27 10.45 1.76
CA ALA A 271 26.38 10.89 0.91
C ALA A 271 26.07 10.71 -0.57
N GLU A 272 25.35 9.65 -0.94
CA GLU A 272 25.00 9.32 -2.33
C GLU A 272 23.74 10.06 -2.82
N LEU A 273 22.71 10.14 -1.99
CA LEU A 273 21.37 10.62 -2.34
C LEU A 273 20.96 11.92 -1.63
N GLY A 274 21.87 12.52 -0.87
CA GLY A 274 21.63 13.75 -0.12
C GLY A 274 20.95 13.53 1.24
N SER A 275 21.21 14.43 2.18
CA SER A 275 20.68 14.39 3.56
C SER A 275 19.16 14.50 3.65
N ASP A 276 18.50 15.03 2.64
CA ASP A 276 17.04 15.14 2.57
C ASP A 276 16.35 13.89 2.01
N TRP A 277 17.10 12.93 1.48
CA TRP A 277 16.57 11.70 0.90
C TRP A 277 15.60 10.94 1.81
N PRO A 278 15.91 10.68 3.09
CA PRO A 278 15.00 10.01 4.01
C PRO A 278 13.64 10.70 4.11
N LYS A 279 13.61 12.05 4.08
CA LYS A 279 12.35 12.83 4.12
C LYS A 279 11.60 12.75 2.79
N GLN A 280 12.30 12.72 1.66
CA GLN A 280 11.70 12.63 0.33
C GLN A 280 10.98 11.30 0.12
N VAL A 281 11.54 10.20 0.62
CA VAL A 281 10.97 8.86 0.47
C VAL A 281 10.16 8.39 1.69
N ALA A 282 10.01 9.21 2.71
CA ALA A 282 9.28 8.86 3.93
C ALA A 282 7.82 8.52 3.62
N PRO A 283 7.30 7.39 4.09
CA PRO A 283 5.90 7.03 3.92
C PRO A 283 4.95 8.03 4.60
N ARG A 284 3.84 8.34 3.93
CA ARG A 284 2.78 9.23 4.43
C ARG A 284 1.40 8.61 4.36
N PHE A 285 1.27 7.47 3.70
CA PHE A 285 -0.01 6.78 3.58
C PHE A 285 -0.53 6.39 4.98
N ASP A 286 -1.78 6.77 5.25
CA ASP A 286 -2.48 6.41 6.47
C ASP A 286 -3.97 6.29 6.14
N ALA A 287 -4.47 5.06 6.14
CA ALA A 287 -5.87 4.77 5.84
C ALA A 287 -6.84 5.47 6.80
N ASN A 288 -6.43 5.70 8.07
CA ASN A 288 -7.26 6.38 9.07
C ASN A 288 -7.40 7.89 8.82
N LYS A 289 -6.51 8.47 8.01
CA LYS A 289 -6.57 9.87 7.59
C LYS A 289 -7.30 10.06 6.27
N ALA A 290 -7.65 8.99 5.57
CA ALA A 290 -8.46 9.08 4.35
C ALA A 290 -9.82 9.70 4.67
N ILE A 291 -10.24 10.65 3.84
CA ILE A 291 -11.51 11.37 4.02
C ILE A 291 -12.45 10.96 2.89
N LEU A 292 -13.64 10.49 3.26
CA LEU A 292 -14.72 10.17 2.33
C LEU A 292 -15.72 11.32 2.24
N PHE A 293 -16.07 11.68 1.01
CA PHE A 293 -17.18 12.54 0.67
C PHE A 293 -18.15 11.72 -0.19
N ASP A 294 -19.32 11.38 0.34
CA ASP A 294 -20.31 10.53 -0.34
C ASP A 294 -21.78 10.92 -0.05
N ASP A 295 -21.97 12.00 0.66
CA ASP A 295 -23.31 12.47 1.07
C ASP A 295 -23.71 13.75 0.32
N ARG A 296 -23.89 13.65 -1.01
CA ARG A 296 -24.34 14.79 -1.82
C ARG A 296 -25.75 15.22 -1.44
N TRP A 297 -26.61 14.28 -1.03
CA TRP A 297 -27.98 14.60 -0.63
C TRP A 297 -28.02 15.52 0.59
N ALA A 298 -27.25 15.22 1.64
CA ALA A 298 -27.19 16.08 2.84
C ALA A 298 -26.52 17.43 2.52
N SER A 299 -25.43 17.44 1.75
CA SER A 299 -24.78 18.69 1.38
C SER A 299 -25.67 19.58 0.51
N ALA A 300 -26.53 19.01 -0.33
CA ALA A 300 -27.49 19.77 -1.12
C ALA A 300 -28.54 20.47 -0.26
N ARG A 301 -29.01 19.83 0.82
CA ARG A 301 -29.90 20.46 1.79
C ARG A 301 -29.25 21.64 2.51
N GLU A 302 -27.99 21.49 2.89
CA GLU A 302 -27.21 22.61 3.42
C GLU A 302 -27.07 23.75 2.40
N ASP A 303 -26.86 23.43 1.12
CA ASP A 303 -26.73 24.42 0.05
C ASP A 303 -28.03 25.20 -0.15
N LEU A 304 -29.19 24.50 -0.16
CA LEU A 304 -30.50 25.13 -0.23
C LEU A 304 -30.74 26.09 0.96
N ALA A 305 -30.48 25.62 2.18
CA ALA A 305 -30.65 26.44 3.37
C ALA A 305 -29.71 27.66 3.35
N ARG A 306 -28.44 27.48 3.00
CA ARG A 306 -27.48 28.57 2.93
C ARG A 306 -27.89 29.61 1.87
N ALA A 307 -28.26 29.17 0.67
CA ALA A 307 -28.73 30.09 -0.37
C ALA A 307 -29.85 30.99 0.10
N TYR A 308 -30.79 30.43 0.87
CA TYR A 308 -31.94 31.19 1.40
C TYR A 308 -31.54 32.16 2.51
N TYR A 309 -30.86 31.66 3.58
CA TYR A 309 -30.57 32.47 4.76
C TYR A 309 -29.46 33.50 4.53
N ASP A 310 -28.47 33.20 3.67
CA ASP A 310 -27.37 34.09 3.35
C ASP A 310 -27.70 35.00 2.13
N ASN A 311 -28.87 34.81 1.50
CA ASN A 311 -29.28 35.45 0.27
C ASN A 311 -28.22 35.34 -0.84
N ASP A 312 -27.62 34.12 -0.97
CA ASP A 312 -26.53 33.84 -1.89
C ASP A 312 -26.91 32.77 -2.91
N PRO A 313 -27.32 33.16 -4.17
CA PRO A 313 -27.64 32.19 -5.19
C PRO A 313 -26.44 31.35 -5.64
N ALA A 314 -25.20 31.80 -5.39
CA ALA A 314 -23.98 31.03 -5.74
C ALA A 314 -23.84 29.73 -4.90
N ALA A 315 -24.48 29.65 -3.75
CA ALA A 315 -24.57 28.42 -2.98
C ALA A 315 -25.28 27.26 -3.73
N LEU A 316 -26.06 27.58 -4.76
CA LEU A 316 -26.78 26.61 -5.61
C LEU A 316 -26.05 26.27 -6.93
N ASN A 317 -24.78 26.62 -7.08
CA ASN A 317 -24.00 26.29 -8.27
C ASN A 317 -23.64 24.80 -8.40
N GLY A 318 -23.82 24.01 -7.34
CA GLY A 318 -23.60 22.57 -7.36
C GLY A 318 -24.65 21.81 -8.17
N SER A 319 -24.32 20.58 -8.57
CA SER A 319 -25.28 19.69 -9.25
C SER A 319 -26.34 19.15 -8.28
N PHE A 320 -27.59 19.22 -8.69
CA PHE A 320 -28.73 18.63 -7.98
C PHE A 320 -29.30 17.39 -8.70
N ILE A 321 -28.71 16.99 -9.82
CA ILE A 321 -29.21 15.89 -10.66
C ILE A 321 -29.33 14.60 -9.84
N GLY A 322 -30.53 14.00 -9.86
CA GLY A 322 -30.80 12.70 -9.25
C GLY A 322 -31.01 12.70 -7.74
N LEU A 323 -31.08 13.86 -7.07
CA LEU A 323 -31.25 13.94 -5.62
C LEU A 323 -32.68 13.65 -5.14
N GLY A 324 -33.64 13.63 -6.07
CA GLY A 324 -34.98 13.09 -5.83
C GLY A 324 -35.99 14.09 -5.31
N LYS A 325 -37.21 13.56 -5.08
CA LYS A 325 -38.41 14.36 -4.78
C LYS A 325 -38.32 15.20 -3.52
N THR A 326 -37.61 14.72 -2.49
CA THR A 326 -37.49 15.44 -1.21
C THR A 326 -36.68 16.73 -1.40
N ILE A 327 -35.56 16.67 -2.10
CA ILE A 327 -34.75 17.86 -2.43
C ILE A 327 -35.52 18.80 -3.32
N ALA A 328 -36.24 18.28 -4.33
CA ALA A 328 -37.06 19.08 -5.20
C ALA A 328 -38.19 19.84 -4.44
N ALA A 329 -38.84 19.17 -3.49
CA ALA A 329 -39.88 19.79 -2.66
C ALA A 329 -39.31 20.87 -1.72
N GLU A 330 -38.12 20.63 -1.15
CA GLU A 330 -37.44 21.61 -0.30
C GLU A 330 -36.99 22.83 -1.11
N ALA A 331 -36.43 22.61 -2.31
CA ALA A 331 -36.09 23.70 -3.25
C ALA A 331 -37.32 24.50 -3.65
N GLN A 332 -38.45 23.85 -3.93
CA GLN A 332 -39.70 24.55 -4.28
C GLN A 332 -40.25 25.38 -3.10
N TRP A 333 -40.11 24.87 -1.87
CA TRP A 333 -40.49 25.59 -0.67
C TRP A 333 -39.66 26.88 -0.54
N PHE A 334 -38.35 26.80 -0.63
CA PHE A 334 -37.47 27.97 -0.62
C PHE A 334 -37.76 28.95 -1.79
N ALA A 335 -38.08 28.44 -2.98
CA ALA A 335 -38.48 29.29 -4.11
C ALA A 335 -39.74 30.11 -3.79
N ASN A 336 -40.71 29.49 -3.11
CA ASN A 336 -41.98 30.19 -2.76
C ASN A 336 -41.77 31.24 -1.66
N GLU A 337 -40.87 30.98 -0.73
CA GLU A 337 -40.56 31.89 0.39
C GLU A 337 -39.54 33.00 0.01
N SER A 338 -38.86 32.88 -1.14
CA SER A 338 -37.87 33.87 -1.58
C SER A 338 -38.51 35.11 -2.12
N GLU A 339 -38.02 36.29 -1.71
CA GLU A 339 -38.42 37.60 -2.26
C GLU A 339 -37.64 37.98 -3.53
N SER A 340 -36.39 37.43 -3.64
CA SER A 340 -35.53 37.67 -4.80
C SER A 340 -35.90 36.80 -5.98
N GLU A 341 -36.18 37.38 -7.12
CA GLU A 341 -36.48 36.65 -8.36
C GLU A 341 -35.26 35.80 -8.84
N GLU A 342 -34.06 36.27 -8.59
CA GLU A 342 -32.83 35.54 -8.91
C GLU A 342 -32.72 34.25 -8.08
N LEU A 343 -32.90 34.33 -6.76
CA LEU A 343 -32.94 33.19 -5.88
C LEU A 343 -34.07 32.21 -6.20
N LYS A 344 -35.26 32.76 -6.48
CA LYS A 344 -36.42 31.97 -6.87
C LYS A 344 -36.13 31.13 -8.11
N ALA A 345 -35.54 31.77 -9.14
CA ALA A 345 -35.13 31.06 -10.35
C ALA A 345 -34.08 30.00 -10.09
N ALA A 346 -33.08 30.27 -9.20
CA ALA A 346 -32.06 29.34 -8.84
C ALA A 346 -32.63 28.12 -8.08
N PHE A 347 -33.55 28.32 -7.13
CA PHE A 347 -34.25 27.25 -6.44
C PHE A 347 -35.12 26.40 -7.36
N GLN A 348 -35.85 27.03 -8.29
CA GLN A 348 -36.66 26.32 -9.28
C GLN A 348 -35.78 25.45 -10.19
N LYS A 349 -34.62 25.96 -10.60
CA LYS A 349 -33.63 25.18 -11.35
C LYS A 349 -33.16 23.98 -10.56
N ALA A 350 -32.70 24.20 -9.33
CA ALA A 350 -32.23 23.10 -8.42
C ALA A 350 -33.31 22.03 -8.22
N GLY A 351 -34.58 22.45 -8.01
CA GLY A 351 -35.70 21.52 -7.87
C GLY A 351 -35.97 20.71 -9.13
N SER A 352 -35.86 21.33 -10.32
CA SER A 352 -36.00 20.63 -11.60
C SER A 352 -34.88 19.61 -11.82
N GLU A 353 -33.65 20.00 -11.59
CA GLU A 353 -32.49 19.10 -11.66
C GLU A 353 -32.61 17.92 -10.70
N ALA A 354 -33.12 18.14 -9.48
CA ALA A 354 -33.28 17.10 -8.49
C ALA A 354 -34.21 15.96 -8.95
N LEU A 355 -35.17 16.26 -9.79
CA LEU A 355 -36.10 15.29 -10.39
C LEU A 355 -35.54 14.58 -11.62
N GLU A 356 -34.47 15.10 -12.20
CA GLU A 356 -33.82 14.46 -13.35
C GLU A 356 -33.20 13.14 -12.99
N GLN A 357 -33.44 12.12 -13.82
CA GLN A 357 -32.84 10.78 -13.60
C GLN A 357 -31.38 10.79 -14.04
N VAL A 358 -30.44 10.41 -13.18
CA VAL A 358 -29.00 10.33 -13.52
C VAL A 358 -28.76 9.49 -14.77
N ALA A 359 -29.43 8.34 -14.88
CA ALA A 359 -29.29 7.43 -16.03
C ALA A 359 -29.74 8.05 -17.37
N SER A 360 -30.64 9.03 -17.33
CA SER A 360 -31.12 9.74 -18.51
C SER A 360 -30.18 10.88 -18.92
N ASN A 361 -29.31 11.32 -18.02
CA ASN A 361 -28.33 12.37 -18.28
C ASN A 361 -26.98 11.74 -18.63
N LYS A 362 -26.65 11.75 -19.93
CA LYS A 362 -25.39 11.14 -20.44
C LYS A 362 -24.13 11.75 -19.82
N ASN A 363 -24.14 13.01 -19.44
CA ASN A 363 -22.99 13.65 -18.81
C ASN A 363 -22.86 13.23 -17.35
N ALA A 364 -23.97 13.23 -16.60
CA ALA A 364 -23.99 12.86 -15.18
C ALA A 364 -23.72 11.36 -14.94
N SER A 365 -23.91 10.49 -15.94
CA SER A 365 -23.69 9.04 -15.86
C SER A 365 -22.48 8.55 -16.63
N ARG A 366 -21.73 9.44 -17.25
CA ARG A 366 -20.62 9.11 -18.17
C ARG A 366 -19.57 8.18 -17.55
N TYR A 367 -19.31 8.35 -16.27
CA TYR A 367 -18.31 7.59 -15.49
C TYR A 367 -18.93 6.89 -14.26
N ALA A 368 -20.24 6.67 -14.25
CA ALA A 368 -20.97 6.15 -13.08
C ALA A 368 -20.49 4.77 -12.62
N ASN A 369 -19.90 3.99 -13.52
CA ASN A 369 -19.34 2.67 -13.21
C ASN A 369 -17.81 2.67 -13.04
N ASP A 370 -17.20 3.85 -13.05
CA ASP A 370 -15.76 3.99 -12.99
C ASP A 370 -15.26 4.19 -11.58
N ILE A 371 -14.15 3.52 -11.28
CA ILE A 371 -13.33 3.71 -10.11
C ILE A 371 -12.01 4.28 -10.60
N ALA A 372 -11.79 5.55 -10.33
CA ALA A 372 -10.66 6.31 -10.84
C ALA A 372 -9.65 6.62 -9.73
N ILE A 373 -8.39 6.37 -9.99
CA ILE A 373 -7.27 6.77 -9.14
C ILE A 373 -6.60 7.98 -9.79
N VAL A 374 -6.57 9.11 -9.09
CA VAL A 374 -5.94 10.36 -9.55
C VAL A 374 -4.88 10.78 -8.54
N THR A 375 -3.62 10.82 -8.97
CA THR A 375 -2.51 11.13 -8.07
C THR A 375 -2.02 12.56 -8.24
N GLY A 376 -1.41 13.11 -7.17
CA GLY A 376 -0.81 14.45 -7.23
C GLY A 376 -1.83 15.57 -7.28
N VAL A 377 -2.95 15.42 -6.62
CA VAL A 377 -4.02 16.43 -6.64
C VAL A 377 -3.63 17.63 -5.78
N SER A 378 -3.75 18.80 -6.37
CA SER A 378 -3.63 20.10 -5.70
C SER A 378 -4.63 21.10 -6.32
N PRO A 379 -5.14 22.10 -5.57
CA PRO A 379 -6.04 23.11 -6.14
C PRO A 379 -5.46 23.72 -7.42
N ASN A 380 -6.32 23.99 -8.40
CA ASN A 380 -5.98 24.57 -9.71
C ASN A 380 -5.08 23.68 -10.61
N SER A 381 -4.78 22.44 -10.22
CA SER A 381 -4.02 21.52 -11.07
C SER A 381 -4.90 20.85 -12.14
N ILE A 382 -4.26 20.27 -13.15
CA ILE A 382 -4.95 19.42 -14.13
C ILE A 382 -5.63 18.24 -13.42
N ALA A 383 -4.95 17.65 -12.45
CA ALA A 383 -5.48 16.53 -11.64
C ALA A 383 -6.76 16.94 -10.88
N ALA A 384 -6.82 18.16 -10.32
CA ALA A 384 -8.02 18.67 -9.66
C ALA A 384 -9.20 18.76 -10.63
N GLN A 385 -8.97 19.30 -11.82
CA GLN A 385 -10.00 19.43 -12.86
C GLN A 385 -10.45 18.06 -13.40
N VAL A 386 -9.56 17.09 -13.48
CA VAL A 386 -9.91 15.69 -13.80
C VAL A 386 -10.83 15.10 -12.73
N VAL A 387 -10.51 15.30 -11.45
CA VAL A 387 -11.35 14.85 -10.32
C VAL A 387 -12.74 15.47 -10.42
N GLU A 388 -12.85 16.78 -10.65
CA GLU A 388 -14.11 17.50 -10.78
C GLU A 388 -14.94 16.94 -11.94
N GLY A 389 -14.34 16.70 -13.09
CA GLY A 389 -15.03 16.12 -14.25
C GLY A 389 -15.46 14.65 -14.04
N LEU A 390 -14.67 13.85 -13.35
CA LEU A 390 -15.04 12.47 -12.98
C LEU A 390 -16.22 12.44 -12.00
N LEU A 391 -16.23 13.34 -11.01
CA LEU A 391 -17.35 13.48 -10.07
C LEU A 391 -18.62 13.93 -10.78
N ALA A 392 -18.50 14.86 -11.71
CA ALA A 392 -19.63 15.30 -12.55
C ALA A 392 -20.19 14.18 -13.44
N GLY A 393 -19.37 13.22 -13.80
CA GLY A 393 -19.76 12.00 -14.51
C GLY A 393 -20.19 10.83 -13.63
N GLY A 394 -20.27 11.01 -12.32
CA GLY A 394 -20.79 10.00 -11.38
C GLY A 394 -19.76 8.99 -10.87
N ALA A 395 -18.46 9.18 -11.10
CA ALA A 395 -17.43 8.24 -10.74
C ALA A 395 -17.17 8.15 -9.22
N THR A 396 -16.63 7.01 -8.79
CA THR A 396 -15.92 6.90 -7.51
C THR A 396 -14.45 7.27 -7.74
N VAL A 397 -13.98 8.31 -7.06
CA VAL A 397 -12.64 8.85 -7.26
C VAL A 397 -11.81 8.69 -5.99
N VAL A 398 -10.61 8.14 -6.13
CA VAL A 398 -9.56 8.15 -5.11
C VAL A 398 -8.51 9.17 -5.53
N ALA A 399 -8.50 10.32 -4.87
CA ALA A 399 -7.55 11.40 -5.08
C ALA A 399 -6.44 11.34 -4.05
N THR A 400 -5.18 11.32 -4.48
CA THR A 400 -4.04 11.33 -3.54
C THR A 400 -3.33 12.67 -3.52
N SER A 401 -2.89 13.09 -2.35
CA SER A 401 -2.05 14.26 -2.17
C SER A 401 -0.91 13.97 -1.20
N HIS A 402 0.29 14.42 -1.56
CA HIS A 402 1.44 14.38 -0.69
C HIS A 402 1.30 15.32 0.52
N SER A 403 0.67 16.48 0.29
CA SER A 403 0.47 17.52 1.30
C SER A 403 -0.99 17.52 1.76
N PHE A 404 -1.24 17.01 2.96
CA PHE A 404 -2.59 16.90 3.54
C PHE A 404 -2.98 18.17 4.33
N LYS A 405 -2.73 19.34 3.73
CA LYS A 405 -2.99 20.67 4.31
C LYS A 405 -4.49 21.00 4.35
N PRO A 406 -4.91 21.98 5.18
CA PRO A 406 -6.30 22.44 5.22
C PRO A 406 -6.84 22.87 3.85
N SER A 407 -6.01 23.51 3.01
CA SER A 407 -6.41 23.96 1.66
C SER A 407 -6.81 22.80 0.72
N ILE A 408 -6.10 21.66 0.78
CA ILE A 408 -6.45 20.48 -0.01
C ILE A 408 -7.79 19.89 0.46
N LYS A 409 -8.01 19.83 1.78
CA LYS A 409 -9.25 19.32 2.37
C LYS A 409 -10.43 20.22 2.02
N ALA A 410 -10.24 21.54 2.08
CA ALA A 410 -11.25 22.52 1.70
C ALA A 410 -11.60 22.40 0.22
N TRP A 411 -10.58 22.31 -0.66
CA TRP A 411 -10.79 22.08 -2.08
C TRP A 411 -11.59 20.78 -2.33
N ALA A 412 -11.22 19.66 -1.72
CA ALA A 412 -11.89 18.38 -1.93
C ALA A 412 -13.37 18.44 -1.50
N LYS A 413 -13.67 19.09 -0.37
CA LYS A 413 -15.05 19.31 0.08
C LYS A 413 -15.83 20.15 -0.94
N GLN A 414 -15.25 21.23 -1.43
CA GLN A 414 -15.88 22.11 -2.40
C GLN A 414 -16.08 21.38 -3.74
N ALA A 415 -15.05 20.73 -4.28
CA ALA A 415 -15.12 19.98 -5.53
C ALA A 415 -16.21 18.91 -5.49
N TYR A 416 -16.34 18.17 -4.38
CA TYR A 416 -17.41 17.20 -4.19
C TYR A 416 -18.79 17.86 -4.19
N ARG A 417 -18.98 18.93 -3.43
CA ARG A 417 -20.28 19.65 -3.36
C ARG A 417 -20.71 20.23 -4.69
N GLU A 418 -19.78 20.81 -5.44
CA GLU A 418 -20.08 21.49 -6.70
C GLU A 418 -20.26 20.54 -7.87
N HIS A 419 -19.55 19.42 -7.90
CA HIS A 419 -19.46 18.58 -9.09
C HIS A 419 -20.09 17.19 -8.94
N ALA A 420 -20.17 16.61 -7.73
CA ALA A 420 -20.66 15.26 -7.57
C ALA A 420 -22.12 15.09 -8.04
N THR A 421 -22.35 14.08 -8.88
CA THR A 421 -23.69 13.71 -9.36
C THR A 421 -23.99 12.26 -8.99
N GLY A 422 -25.25 11.95 -8.80
CA GLY A 422 -25.71 10.60 -8.50
C GLY A 422 -25.01 9.99 -7.30
N ASN A 423 -24.40 8.84 -7.50
CA ASN A 423 -23.67 8.10 -6.47
C ASN A 423 -22.17 8.38 -6.45
N ALA A 424 -21.72 9.47 -7.07
CA ALA A 424 -20.31 9.85 -7.07
C ALA A 424 -19.75 9.93 -5.66
N LYS A 425 -18.52 9.47 -5.49
CA LYS A 425 -17.80 9.49 -4.23
C LYS A 425 -16.41 10.04 -4.44
N LEU A 426 -15.92 10.77 -3.46
CA LEU A 426 -14.54 11.25 -3.44
C LEU A 426 -13.84 10.76 -2.16
N TRP A 427 -12.78 10.01 -2.33
CA TRP A 427 -11.81 9.73 -1.29
C TRP A 427 -10.59 10.63 -1.46
N LEU A 428 -10.24 11.37 -0.42
CA LEU A 428 -8.98 12.11 -0.36
C LEU A 428 -8.02 11.35 0.54
N VAL A 429 -6.89 10.92 -0.01
CA VAL A 429 -5.95 10.01 0.65
C VAL A 429 -4.56 10.63 0.71
N PRO A 430 -3.91 10.68 1.90
CA PRO A 430 -2.52 11.10 1.99
C PRO A 430 -1.60 10.01 1.44
N ALA A 431 -0.70 10.35 0.53
CA ALA A 431 0.30 9.42 0.02
C ALA A 431 1.53 10.16 -0.51
N ASN A 432 2.71 9.59 -0.23
CA ASN A 432 3.97 9.99 -0.84
C ASN A 432 4.37 8.97 -1.90
N LEU A 433 4.11 9.28 -3.16
CA LEU A 433 4.35 8.32 -4.26
C LEU A 433 5.83 8.20 -4.66
N SER A 434 6.73 8.97 -4.04
CA SER A 434 8.17 8.69 -4.04
C SER A 434 8.52 7.52 -3.11
N SER A 435 7.63 7.16 -2.18
CA SER A 435 7.75 5.99 -1.33
C SER A 435 7.11 4.78 -2.00
N TYR A 436 7.89 3.77 -2.35
CA TYR A 436 7.34 2.52 -2.88
C TYR A 436 6.43 1.82 -1.87
N ARG A 437 6.69 2.01 -0.57
CA ARG A 437 5.81 1.50 0.50
C ARG A 437 4.43 2.14 0.46
N ASP A 438 4.35 3.43 0.14
CA ASP A 438 3.07 4.13 -0.02
C ASP A 438 2.35 3.70 -1.29
N VAL A 439 3.09 3.49 -2.38
CA VAL A 439 2.50 2.95 -3.63
C VAL A 439 1.86 1.59 -3.35
N ASP A 440 2.59 0.68 -2.69
CA ASP A 440 2.08 -0.65 -2.36
C ASP A 440 0.90 -0.58 -1.38
N ALA A 441 1.00 0.27 -0.36
CA ALA A 441 -0.08 0.46 0.62
C ALA A 441 -1.34 1.04 -0.01
N LEU A 442 -1.20 1.96 -0.96
CA LEU A 442 -2.33 2.51 -1.72
C LEU A 442 -2.99 1.44 -2.59
N VAL A 443 -2.19 0.63 -3.30
CA VAL A 443 -2.69 -0.49 -4.11
C VAL A 443 -3.44 -1.50 -3.24
N ASP A 444 -2.86 -1.88 -2.12
CA ASP A 444 -3.44 -2.82 -1.17
C ASP A 444 -4.76 -2.26 -0.59
N TRP A 445 -4.77 -1.00 -0.17
CA TRP A 445 -5.96 -0.34 0.35
C TRP A 445 -7.08 -0.26 -0.70
N VAL A 446 -6.77 0.04 -1.96
CA VAL A 446 -7.75 0.08 -3.05
C VAL A 446 -8.33 -1.31 -3.29
N GLY A 447 -7.49 -2.34 -3.35
CA GLY A 447 -7.89 -3.71 -3.69
C GLY A 447 -8.58 -4.48 -2.57
N HIS A 448 -8.50 -4.02 -1.32
CA HIS A 448 -9.07 -4.72 -0.17
C HIS A 448 -10.18 -3.94 0.52
N GLU A 449 -11.12 -4.67 1.09
CA GLU A 449 -12.21 -4.14 1.90
C GLU A 449 -11.67 -3.57 3.21
N GLN A 450 -12.15 -2.37 3.57
CA GLN A 450 -11.84 -1.75 4.87
C GLN A 450 -13.06 -1.85 5.78
N LYS A 451 -12.87 -2.46 6.95
CA LYS A 451 -13.92 -2.71 7.94
C LYS A 451 -13.61 -2.02 9.25
N LYS A 452 -14.65 -1.61 9.93
CA LYS A 452 -14.59 -1.17 11.34
C LYS A 452 -15.54 -2.02 12.16
N THR A 453 -15.00 -2.69 13.17
CA THR A 453 -15.81 -3.44 14.14
C THR A 453 -15.95 -2.61 15.42
N SER A 454 -17.19 -2.43 15.86
CA SER A 454 -17.51 -1.77 17.12
C SER A 454 -18.48 -2.66 17.88
N GLY A 455 -18.00 -3.32 18.94
CA GLY A 455 -18.74 -4.36 19.62
C GLY A 455 -19.08 -5.54 18.70
N ALA A 456 -20.36 -5.88 18.60
CA ALA A 456 -20.85 -6.97 17.75
C ALA A 456 -21.12 -6.55 16.29
N THR A 457 -20.98 -5.26 15.96
CA THR A 457 -21.32 -4.72 14.64
C THR A 457 -20.07 -4.46 13.82
N THR A 458 -20.00 -5.05 12.63
CA THR A 458 -18.97 -4.76 11.64
C THR A 458 -19.55 -3.92 10.51
N THR A 459 -18.98 -2.74 10.29
CA THR A 459 -19.37 -1.84 9.20
C THR A 459 -18.28 -1.82 8.14
N ILE A 460 -18.67 -1.97 6.88
CA ILE A 460 -17.76 -1.80 5.74
C ILE A 460 -17.59 -0.30 5.51
N LEU A 461 -16.38 0.21 5.75
CA LEU A 461 -16.03 1.61 5.50
C LEU A 461 -15.74 1.84 4.01
N LYS A 462 -15.11 0.88 3.37
CA LYS A 462 -14.76 0.90 1.95
C LYS A 462 -14.79 -0.53 1.40
N PRO A 463 -15.51 -0.79 0.30
CA PRO A 463 -15.45 -2.09 -0.37
C PRO A 463 -14.11 -2.31 -1.06
N ALA A 464 -13.79 -3.55 -1.43
CA ALA A 464 -12.72 -3.85 -2.35
C ALA A 464 -13.05 -3.29 -3.73
N TRP A 465 -12.07 -2.70 -4.41
CA TRP A 465 -12.26 -2.13 -5.74
C TRP A 465 -11.25 -2.67 -6.74
N GLU A 466 -11.70 -2.78 -7.97
CA GLU A 466 -10.87 -2.98 -9.16
C GLU A 466 -10.89 -1.67 -9.95
N PRO A 467 -9.80 -0.85 -9.88
CA PRO A 467 -9.80 0.45 -10.53
C PRO A 467 -9.90 0.33 -12.05
N THR A 468 -10.71 1.18 -12.67
CA THR A 468 -10.94 1.22 -14.12
C THR A 468 -10.12 2.30 -14.81
N LEU A 469 -9.78 3.37 -14.08
CA LEU A 469 -9.05 4.53 -14.59
C LEU A 469 -7.88 4.87 -13.66
N PHE A 470 -6.73 5.21 -14.25
CA PHE A 470 -5.57 5.70 -13.53
C PHE A 470 -4.96 6.93 -14.20
N PHE A 471 -4.81 8.00 -13.41
CA PHE A 471 -4.23 9.28 -13.82
C PHE A 471 -3.00 9.59 -12.96
N PRO A 472 -1.77 9.23 -13.38
CA PRO A 472 -0.55 9.47 -12.62
C PRO A 472 -0.02 10.89 -12.82
N PHE A 473 -0.63 11.88 -12.16
CA PHE A 473 -0.26 13.30 -12.29
C PHE A 473 0.69 13.81 -11.20
N ALA A 474 1.05 12.97 -10.22
CA ALA A 474 1.99 13.38 -9.18
C ALA A 474 3.34 13.77 -9.80
N ALA A 475 3.77 15.00 -9.54
CA ALA A 475 5.07 15.52 -9.96
C ALA A 475 5.64 16.43 -8.86
N PRO A 476 6.97 16.38 -8.61
CA PRO A 476 7.64 17.35 -7.74
C PRO A 476 7.82 18.66 -8.50
N PRO A 477 8.23 19.74 -7.84
CA PRO A 477 8.83 20.87 -8.53
C PRO A 477 10.02 20.37 -9.36
N VAL A 478 10.01 20.65 -10.66
CA VAL A 478 11.07 20.21 -11.57
C VAL A 478 12.04 21.35 -11.82
N HIS A 479 13.30 21.11 -11.54
CA HIS A 479 14.41 22.03 -11.74
C HIS A 479 15.72 21.23 -11.80
N GLY A 480 16.76 21.87 -12.25
CA GLY A 480 18.10 21.29 -12.36
C GLY A 480 18.60 21.24 -13.80
N THR A 481 19.90 21.19 -13.94
CA THR A 481 20.63 21.04 -15.21
C THR A 481 21.29 19.66 -15.24
N LEU A 482 21.92 19.32 -16.33
CA LEU A 482 22.68 18.06 -16.44
C LEU A 482 23.75 17.92 -15.35
N ALA A 483 24.29 19.04 -14.87
CA ALA A 483 25.27 19.05 -13.79
C ALA A 483 24.69 18.65 -12.42
N ASP A 484 23.38 18.73 -12.26
CA ASP A 484 22.65 18.36 -11.04
C ASP A 484 22.12 16.91 -11.10
N SER A 485 22.60 16.11 -12.08
CA SER A 485 22.25 14.69 -12.15
C SER A 485 22.79 13.94 -10.93
N GLY A 486 21.97 13.07 -10.36
CA GLY A 486 22.24 12.37 -9.10
C GLY A 486 20.96 12.29 -8.28
N ASP A 487 21.04 12.68 -7.02
CA ASP A 487 19.92 12.63 -6.05
C ASP A 487 18.67 13.38 -6.51
N LEU A 488 18.84 14.57 -7.09
CA LEU A 488 17.73 15.35 -7.62
C LEU A 488 17.01 14.62 -8.77
N PHE A 489 17.77 14.08 -9.73
CA PHE A 489 17.21 13.33 -10.87
C PHE A 489 16.59 12.02 -10.41
N GLU A 490 17.25 11.33 -9.47
CA GLU A 490 16.75 10.11 -8.83
C GLU A 490 15.36 10.35 -8.22
N SER A 491 15.19 11.41 -7.43
CA SER A 491 13.92 11.72 -6.76
C SER A 491 12.80 12.04 -7.76
N GLN A 492 13.12 12.75 -8.84
CA GLN A 492 12.18 13.08 -9.92
C GLN A 492 11.76 11.82 -10.71
N ALA A 493 12.72 10.99 -11.10
CA ALA A 493 12.45 9.74 -11.80
C ALA A 493 11.70 8.75 -10.91
N ARG A 494 12.04 8.69 -9.63
CA ARG A 494 11.37 7.83 -8.66
C ARG A 494 9.89 8.11 -8.54
N LEU A 495 9.50 9.39 -8.42
CA LEU A 495 8.09 9.79 -8.34
C LEU A 495 7.36 9.63 -9.67
N MET A 496 7.92 10.20 -10.75
CA MET A 496 7.19 10.37 -12.00
C MET A 496 7.30 9.17 -12.96
N LEU A 497 8.27 8.27 -12.78
CA LEU A 497 8.48 7.10 -13.64
C LEU A 497 8.32 5.80 -12.87
N TRP A 498 9.23 5.49 -11.95
CA TRP A 498 9.26 4.17 -11.29
C TRP A 498 8.09 3.97 -10.34
N GLY A 499 7.65 5.01 -9.62
CA GLY A 499 6.43 4.98 -8.83
C GLY A 499 5.19 4.75 -9.68
N VAL A 500 5.15 5.32 -10.88
CA VAL A 500 4.05 5.13 -11.86
C VAL A 500 4.04 3.70 -12.39
N GLU A 501 5.19 3.17 -12.81
CA GLU A 501 5.31 1.77 -13.26
C GLU A 501 4.87 0.79 -12.18
N ARG A 502 5.32 1.00 -10.94
CA ARG A 502 4.91 0.18 -9.79
C ARG A 502 3.41 0.25 -9.52
N ALA A 503 2.82 1.43 -9.61
CA ALA A 503 1.38 1.63 -9.44
C ALA A 503 0.57 0.95 -10.56
N ILE A 504 0.99 1.07 -11.82
CA ILE A 504 0.34 0.38 -12.96
C ILE A 504 0.37 -1.13 -12.74
N ALA A 505 1.53 -1.68 -12.40
CA ALA A 505 1.67 -3.11 -12.14
C ALA A 505 0.77 -3.56 -10.97
N GLY A 506 0.78 -2.81 -9.86
CA GLY A 506 -0.03 -3.13 -8.69
C GLY A 506 -1.53 -3.06 -8.96
N PHE A 507 -2.02 -1.95 -9.51
CA PHE A 507 -3.45 -1.77 -9.80
C PHE A 507 -3.96 -2.75 -10.85
N SER A 508 -3.17 -3.06 -11.88
CA SER A 508 -3.55 -4.03 -12.90
C SER A 508 -3.67 -5.45 -12.37
N HIS A 509 -2.99 -5.78 -11.29
CA HIS A 509 -3.02 -7.10 -10.66
C HIS A 509 -4.23 -7.32 -9.76
N ILE A 510 -4.88 -6.25 -9.30
CA ILE A 510 -6.09 -6.37 -8.47
C ILE A 510 -7.17 -7.13 -9.24
N GLY A 511 -7.74 -8.18 -8.63
CA GLY A 511 -8.79 -9.01 -9.22
C GLY A 511 -8.32 -9.89 -10.39
N ALA A 512 -7.03 -10.10 -10.59
CA ALA A 512 -6.50 -10.89 -11.70
C ALA A 512 -7.04 -12.33 -11.74
N ASP A 513 -7.29 -12.91 -10.56
CA ASP A 513 -7.78 -14.29 -10.43
C ASP A 513 -9.31 -14.39 -10.53
N THR A 514 -10.03 -13.30 -10.31
CA THR A 514 -11.50 -13.30 -10.20
C THR A 514 -12.19 -12.61 -11.36
N ASN A 515 -11.55 -11.63 -11.99
CA ASN A 515 -12.09 -10.83 -13.08
C ASN A 515 -11.07 -10.67 -14.22
N VAL A 516 -10.90 -11.71 -15.01
CA VAL A 516 -9.90 -11.76 -16.10
C VAL A 516 -10.15 -10.69 -17.17
N GLN A 517 -11.42 -10.31 -17.41
CA GLN A 517 -11.80 -9.36 -18.45
C GLN A 517 -11.62 -7.90 -18.02
N HIS A 518 -11.38 -7.64 -16.74
CA HIS A 518 -11.20 -6.30 -16.24
C HIS A 518 -9.99 -5.60 -16.87
N LYS A 519 -10.14 -4.33 -17.21
CA LYS A 519 -9.09 -3.49 -17.78
C LYS A 519 -8.93 -2.21 -16.96
N LEU A 520 -7.69 -1.92 -16.62
CA LEU A 520 -7.26 -0.62 -16.12
C LEU A 520 -6.88 0.25 -17.32
N HIS A 521 -7.58 1.36 -17.54
CA HIS A 521 -7.21 2.34 -18.54
C HIS A 521 -6.33 3.43 -17.91
N VAL A 522 -5.10 3.54 -18.38
CA VAL A 522 -4.09 4.47 -17.85
C VAL A 522 -3.90 5.65 -18.78
N VAL A 523 -4.12 6.86 -18.28
CA VAL A 523 -3.86 8.11 -19.01
C VAL A 523 -2.48 8.60 -18.60
N LEU A 524 -1.45 8.31 -19.40
CA LEU A 524 -0.06 8.73 -19.15
C LEU A 524 0.14 10.18 -19.62
N PRO A 525 0.39 11.14 -18.71
CA PRO A 525 0.55 12.55 -19.09
C PRO A 525 1.93 12.78 -19.75
N GLY A 526 2.01 12.58 -21.06
CA GLY A 526 3.19 12.83 -21.87
C GLY A 526 3.45 14.33 -22.04
N SER A 527 4.61 14.67 -22.62
CA SER A 527 5.03 16.03 -22.87
C SER A 527 5.81 16.10 -24.19
N PRO A 528 5.76 17.18 -24.95
CA PRO A 528 6.65 17.43 -26.08
C PRO A 528 8.08 17.72 -25.61
N ASN A 529 8.27 18.07 -24.34
CA ASN A 529 9.59 18.36 -23.79
C ASN A 529 10.46 17.10 -23.78
N ARG A 530 11.55 17.18 -24.51
CA ARG A 530 12.61 16.15 -24.61
C ARG A 530 13.96 16.74 -24.15
N GLY A 531 13.91 17.60 -23.11
CA GLY A 531 15.08 18.34 -22.63
C GLY A 531 15.32 19.66 -23.35
N VAL A 532 14.46 20.04 -24.29
CA VAL A 532 14.62 21.23 -25.16
C VAL A 532 14.46 22.56 -24.43
N PHE A 533 13.80 22.57 -23.27
CA PHE A 533 13.61 23.80 -22.49
C PHE A 533 14.78 24.08 -21.56
N GLY A 534 15.49 23.05 -21.10
CA GLY A 534 16.60 23.15 -20.15
C GLY A 534 16.17 23.59 -18.76
N GLY A 535 16.97 23.23 -17.75
CA GLY A 535 16.71 23.64 -16.38
C GLY A 535 15.55 22.93 -15.67
N ASP A 536 15.04 21.84 -16.24
CA ASP A 536 13.87 21.09 -15.80
C ASP A 536 14.23 19.69 -15.22
N GLY A 537 15.49 19.52 -14.84
CA GLY A 537 16.00 18.29 -14.25
C GLY A 537 15.79 17.08 -15.15
N ALA A 538 15.32 15.98 -14.59
CA ALA A 538 15.04 14.73 -15.31
C ALA A 538 13.67 14.70 -16.01
N TYR A 539 12.94 15.80 -16.07
CA TYR A 539 11.56 15.80 -16.58
C TYR A 539 11.47 15.33 -18.04
N GLY A 540 12.38 15.82 -18.89
CA GLY A 540 12.44 15.45 -20.31
C GLY A 540 12.69 13.96 -20.50
N GLU A 541 13.62 13.38 -19.75
CA GLU A 541 13.96 11.96 -19.76
C GLU A 541 12.80 11.10 -19.28
N VAL A 542 12.18 11.48 -18.15
CA VAL A 542 11.01 10.78 -17.59
C VAL A 542 9.84 10.76 -18.57
N LYS A 543 9.51 11.91 -19.16
CA LYS A 543 8.42 11.99 -20.13
C LYS A 543 8.73 11.25 -21.43
N SER A 544 9.99 11.16 -21.81
CA SER A 544 10.45 10.30 -22.92
C SER A 544 10.32 8.82 -22.59
N ALA A 545 10.60 8.43 -21.34
CA ALA A 545 10.48 7.05 -20.87
C ALA A 545 9.02 6.53 -20.88
N PHE A 546 8.02 7.39 -20.91
CA PHE A 546 6.62 6.97 -21.06
C PHE A 546 6.37 6.25 -22.39
N ASP A 547 7.08 6.61 -23.44
CA ASP A 547 7.06 5.87 -24.71
C ASP A 547 7.56 4.42 -24.50
N ALA A 548 8.54 4.22 -23.62
CA ALA A 548 9.04 2.89 -23.27
C ALA A 548 8.01 2.07 -22.49
N ILE A 549 7.26 2.66 -21.55
CA ILE A 549 6.18 1.98 -20.80
C ILE A 549 5.14 1.44 -21.79
N VAL A 550 4.69 2.28 -22.71
CA VAL A 550 3.69 1.90 -23.73
C VAL A 550 4.23 0.79 -24.63
N ASN A 551 5.52 0.83 -24.99
CA ASN A 551 6.16 -0.20 -25.81
C ASN A 551 6.33 -1.53 -25.05
N ARG A 552 6.67 -1.50 -23.75
CA ARG A 552 6.77 -2.69 -22.88
C ARG A 552 5.46 -3.45 -22.83
N ALA A 553 4.32 -2.77 -22.91
CA ALA A 553 3.02 -3.40 -22.95
C ALA A 553 2.83 -4.39 -24.12
N ARG A 554 3.61 -4.28 -25.18
CA ARG A 554 3.60 -5.21 -26.31
C ARG A 554 4.29 -6.53 -26.00
N ALA A 555 5.29 -6.51 -25.14
CA ALA A 555 6.14 -7.64 -24.79
C ALA A 555 5.78 -8.28 -23.42
N GLU A 556 5.48 -7.47 -22.42
CA GLU A 556 5.26 -7.91 -21.05
C GLU A 556 3.79 -8.21 -20.77
N LYS A 557 3.27 -9.32 -21.28
CA LYS A 557 1.83 -9.66 -21.23
C LYS A 557 1.29 -9.98 -19.84
N VAL A 558 2.12 -10.27 -18.87
CA VAL A 558 1.72 -10.58 -17.48
C VAL A 558 0.85 -9.47 -16.87
N TRP A 559 1.25 -8.21 -17.07
CA TRP A 559 0.49 -7.06 -16.57
C TRP A 559 -0.31 -6.37 -17.68
N SER A 560 0.23 -6.28 -18.90
CA SER A 560 -0.35 -5.48 -19.97
C SER A 560 -1.62 -6.09 -20.57
N SER A 561 -1.86 -7.39 -20.37
CA SER A 561 -3.13 -8.02 -20.75
C SER A 561 -4.34 -7.38 -20.05
N ARG A 562 -4.11 -6.71 -18.92
CA ARG A 562 -5.13 -6.04 -18.10
C ARG A 562 -5.06 -4.51 -18.16
N VAL A 563 -4.23 -3.93 -19.02
CA VAL A 563 -4.01 -2.49 -19.12
C VAL A 563 -4.26 -1.99 -20.53
N THR A 564 -4.89 -0.83 -20.65
CA THR A 564 -4.95 -0.05 -21.88
C THR A 564 -4.38 1.34 -21.62
N PHE A 565 -3.87 2.01 -22.67
CA PHE A 565 -3.24 3.30 -22.55
C PHE A 565 -3.88 4.37 -23.41
N ALA A 566 -3.99 5.57 -22.85
CA ALA A 566 -3.96 6.82 -23.57
C ALA A 566 -2.66 7.57 -23.21
N HIS A 567 -1.93 8.03 -24.22
CA HIS A 567 -0.67 8.75 -24.06
C HIS A 567 -0.77 10.14 -24.72
N PRO A 568 -1.48 11.10 -24.11
CA PRO A 568 -1.57 12.46 -24.60
C PRO A 568 -0.26 13.21 -24.37
N LYS A 569 0.26 13.86 -25.41
CA LYS A 569 1.38 14.80 -25.33
C LYS A 569 0.84 16.19 -25.01
N ILE A 570 0.95 16.60 -23.75
CA ILE A 570 0.37 17.84 -23.21
C ILE A 570 1.38 18.97 -23.38
N GLY A 571 0.96 20.05 -24.02
CA GLY A 571 1.76 21.24 -24.25
C GLY A 571 1.69 22.26 -23.11
N TRP A 572 1.56 23.53 -23.48
CA TRP A 572 1.54 24.64 -22.51
C TRP A 572 0.19 24.74 -21.82
N VAL A 573 0.17 24.51 -20.52
CA VAL A 573 -1.03 24.64 -19.68
C VAL A 573 -0.85 25.77 -18.66
N ARG A 574 -1.73 26.77 -18.77
CA ARG A 574 -1.73 27.97 -17.93
C ARG A 574 -2.20 27.65 -16.51
N GLY A 575 -1.65 28.36 -15.51
CA GLY A 575 -2.09 28.30 -14.12
C GLY A 575 -1.65 27.04 -13.37
N THR A 576 -0.79 26.20 -13.94
CA THR A 576 -0.25 25.02 -13.24
C THR A 576 0.96 25.38 -12.39
N GLY A 577 1.21 24.63 -11.31
CA GLY A 577 2.42 24.79 -10.49
C GLY A 577 3.73 24.59 -11.25
N LEU A 578 3.71 23.85 -12.37
CA LEU A 578 4.89 23.62 -13.23
C LEU A 578 5.14 24.79 -14.21
N MET A 579 4.10 25.40 -14.73
CA MET A 579 4.19 26.41 -15.80
C MET A 579 3.77 27.82 -15.37
N GLY A 580 3.08 27.98 -14.22
CA GLY A 580 2.48 29.25 -13.79
C GLY A 580 3.48 30.42 -13.69
N GLY A 581 4.74 30.13 -13.37
CA GLY A 581 5.82 31.14 -13.41
C GLY A 581 6.09 31.73 -14.79
N ASN A 582 5.61 31.06 -15.85
CA ASN A 582 5.75 31.52 -17.25
C ASN A 582 4.40 32.03 -17.84
N ASP A 583 3.32 32.12 -17.06
CA ASP A 583 2.04 32.64 -17.51
C ASP A 583 2.12 34.06 -18.10
N PRO A 584 2.98 34.99 -17.67
CA PRO A 584 3.19 36.27 -18.32
C PRO A 584 3.65 36.18 -19.79
N LEU A 585 4.18 35.03 -20.20
CA LEU A 585 4.65 34.78 -21.58
C LEU A 585 3.54 34.28 -22.51
N VAL A 586 2.34 33.96 -22.02
CA VAL A 586 1.26 33.34 -22.78
C VAL A 586 0.91 34.12 -24.01
N ALA A 587 0.70 35.43 -23.89
CA ALA A 587 0.34 36.28 -25.03
C ALA A 587 1.41 36.29 -26.14
N VAL A 588 2.69 36.24 -25.75
CA VAL A 588 3.81 36.18 -26.70
C VAL A 588 3.86 34.83 -27.37
N VAL A 589 3.78 33.76 -26.58
CA VAL A 589 3.79 32.37 -27.07
C VAL A 589 2.67 32.11 -28.08
N GLU A 590 1.47 32.65 -27.81
CA GLU A 590 0.32 32.52 -28.72
C GLU A 590 0.51 33.30 -30.00
N ARG A 591 1.19 34.47 -29.96
CA ARG A 591 1.58 35.21 -31.19
C ARG A 591 2.57 34.40 -32.06
N HIS A 592 3.37 33.57 -31.46
CA HIS A 592 4.26 32.63 -32.20
C HIS A 592 3.54 31.36 -32.70
N GLY A 593 2.20 31.32 -32.62
CA GLY A 593 1.38 30.26 -33.18
C GLY A 593 1.23 29.01 -32.28
N ILE A 594 1.69 29.09 -31.04
CA ILE A 594 1.53 28.00 -30.06
C ILE A 594 0.24 28.22 -29.30
N ARG A 595 -0.67 27.26 -29.37
CA ARG A 595 -1.92 27.29 -28.61
C ARG A 595 -1.65 26.89 -27.16
N THR A 596 -2.07 27.70 -26.21
CA THR A 596 -2.07 27.36 -24.78
C THR A 596 -3.45 26.89 -24.32
N TYR A 597 -3.50 26.16 -23.23
CA TYR A 597 -4.74 25.61 -22.69
C TYR A 597 -4.88 25.99 -21.21
N SER A 598 -6.12 26.14 -20.74
CA SER A 598 -6.39 26.15 -19.31
C SER A 598 -6.35 24.71 -18.76
N THR A 599 -6.23 24.57 -17.43
CA THR A 599 -6.30 23.27 -16.76
C THR A 599 -7.62 22.55 -17.04
N ALA A 600 -8.75 23.29 -17.05
CA ALA A 600 -10.07 22.76 -17.38
C ALA A 600 -10.17 22.25 -18.83
N GLN A 601 -9.59 23.00 -19.80
CA GLN A 601 -9.59 22.58 -21.20
C GLN A 601 -8.80 21.28 -21.41
N ILE A 602 -7.64 21.16 -20.78
CA ILE A 602 -6.84 19.92 -20.86
C ILE A 602 -7.58 18.79 -20.15
N ALA A 603 -8.09 19.00 -18.95
CA ALA A 603 -8.83 17.96 -18.22
C ALA A 603 -10.01 17.41 -19.03
N ALA A 604 -10.78 18.28 -19.68
CA ALA A 604 -11.88 17.85 -20.57
C ALA A 604 -11.38 16.94 -21.69
N LYS A 605 -10.27 17.32 -22.35
CA LYS A 605 -9.66 16.51 -23.41
C LYS A 605 -9.14 15.15 -22.90
N LEU A 606 -8.57 15.12 -21.70
CA LEU A 606 -8.10 13.87 -21.07
C LEU A 606 -9.28 12.95 -20.71
N LEU A 607 -10.37 13.52 -20.23
CA LEU A 607 -11.58 12.78 -19.91
C LEU A 607 -12.27 12.22 -21.16
N ASP A 608 -12.18 12.91 -22.29
CA ASP A 608 -12.66 12.39 -23.59
C ASP A 608 -11.90 11.13 -24.02
N LEU A 609 -10.66 10.92 -23.57
CA LEU A 609 -9.90 9.70 -23.81
C LEU A 609 -10.35 8.52 -22.92
N CYS A 610 -11.23 8.76 -21.97
CA CYS A 610 -11.74 7.76 -21.03
C CYS A 610 -13.17 7.31 -21.32
N THR A 611 -13.78 7.76 -22.43
CA THR A 611 -15.10 7.28 -22.85
C THR A 611 -15.07 5.79 -23.20
N ALA A 612 -16.24 5.16 -23.19
CA ALA A 612 -16.35 3.75 -23.58
C ALA A 612 -15.77 3.51 -25.00
N GLU A 613 -16.06 4.44 -25.94
CA GLU A 613 -15.54 4.37 -27.32
C GLU A 613 -14.00 4.51 -27.36
N SER A 614 -13.44 5.47 -26.65
CA SER A 614 -11.98 5.66 -26.58
C SER A 614 -11.29 4.43 -25.97
N ARG A 615 -11.86 3.86 -24.91
CA ARG A 615 -11.32 2.64 -24.29
C ARG A 615 -11.41 1.42 -25.20
N GLU A 616 -12.47 1.30 -26.01
CA GLU A 616 -12.57 0.24 -27.01
C GLU A 616 -11.49 0.39 -28.10
N GLN A 617 -11.21 1.62 -28.54
CA GLN A 617 -10.09 1.89 -29.44
C GLN A 617 -8.74 1.53 -28.78
N ALA A 618 -8.58 1.87 -27.50
CA ALA A 618 -7.37 1.58 -26.74
C ALA A 618 -7.10 0.07 -26.53
N LEU A 619 -8.12 -0.79 -26.66
CA LEU A 619 -7.93 -2.25 -26.68
C LEU A 619 -7.12 -2.72 -27.90
N LYS A 620 -7.24 -2.02 -29.02
CA LYS A 620 -6.55 -2.35 -30.28
C LYS A 620 -5.13 -1.83 -30.32
N ALA A 621 -4.95 -0.57 -29.86
CA ALA A 621 -3.65 0.08 -29.79
C ALA A 621 -3.72 1.24 -28.78
N PRO A 622 -2.60 1.57 -28.09
CA PRO A 622 -2.52 2.77 -27.27
C PRO A 622 -2.96 4.02 -28.03
N LEU A 623 -3.74 4.88 -27.38
CA LEU A 623 -4.17 6.15 -27.95
C LEU A 623 -3.02 7.17 -27.84
N ASP A 624 -2.36 7.47 -28.94
CA ASP A 624 -1.35 8.54 -29.03
C ASP A 624 -2.05 9.83 -29.48
N VAL A 625 -2.08 10.83 -28.60
CA VAL A 625 -2.87 12.04 -28.82
C VAL A 625 -2.00 13.29 -28.70
N ASP A 626 -2.03 14.12 -29.72
CA ASP A 626 -1.34 15.41 -29.74
C ASP A 626 -2.20 16.49 -29.09
N LEU A 627 -1.81 16.90 -27.88
CA LEU A 627 -2.35 18.03 -27.14
C LEU A 627 -1.28 19.11 -26.93
N THR A 628 -0.25 19.15 -27.79
CA THR A 628 0.87 20.11 -27.65
C THR A 628 0.46 21.54 -28.02
N GLY A 629 -0.57 21.69 -28.81
CA GLY A 629 -0.97 23.01 -29.32
C GLY A 629 0.05 23.64 -30.28
N GLY A 630 0.91 22.81 -30.87
CA GLY A 630 2.03 23.26 -31.73
C GLY A 630 3.32 23.52 -30.97
N LEU A 631 3.35 23.29 -29.66
CA LEU A 631 4.58 23.27 -28.88
C LEU A 631 5.39 22.03 -29.30
N GLY A 632 6.44 22.24 -30.08
CA GLY A 632 7.23 21.17 -30.65
C GLY A 632 8.42 20.75 -29.79
N SER A 633 9.27 19.91 -30.39
CA SER A 633 10.56 19.47 -29.81
C SER A 633 11.71 20.46 -30.09
N GLU A 634 11.42 21.56 -30.76
CA GLU A 634 12.42 22.60 -31.03
C GLU A 634 12.66 23.46 -29.77
N PRO A 635 13.89 23.88 -29.53
CA PRO A 635 14.22 24.75 -28.42
C PRO A 635 13.43 26.07 -28.45
N ILE A 636 12.87 26.46 -27.31
CA ILE A 636 12.26 27.77 -27.12
C ILE A 636 13.23 28.67 -26.37
N ASP A 637 13.55 29.82 -26.94
CA ASP A 637 14.34 30.82 -26.23
C ASP A 637 13.44 31.61 -25.25
N ILE A 638 13.34 31.11 -24.03
CA ILE A 638 12.57 31.73 -22.94
C ILE A 638 13.05 33.15 -22.64
N LYS A 639 14.37 33.44 -22.82
CA LYS A 639 14.93 34.78 -22.60
C LYS A 639 14.45 35.76 -23.65
N ALA A 640 14.44 35.33 -24.92
CA ALA A 640 13.91 36.15 -26.02
C ALA A 640 12.41 36.40 -25.82
N LEU A 641 11.62 35.40 -25.45
CA LEU A 641 10.19 35.54 -25.15
C LEU A 641 9.92 36.50 -23.99
N ARG A 642 10.75 36.44 -22.93
CA ARG A 642 10.66 37.39 -21.82
C ARG A 642 10.97 38.82 -22.23
N ALA A 643 12.03 39.01 -23.04
CA ALA A 643 12.36 40.34 -23.57
C ALA A 643 11.25 40.90 -24.43
N GLU A 644 10.64 40.07 -25.29
CA GLU A 644 9.49 40.46 -26.11
C GLU A 644 8.26 40.81 -25.26
N ALA A 645 7.98 40.03 -24.21
CA ALA A 645 6.88 40.29 -23.26
C ALA A 645 7.08 41.61 -22.52
N MET A 646 8.29 41.90 -22.05
CA MET A 646 8.63 43.16 -21.40
C MET A 646 8.48 44.35 -22.36
N ALA A 647 9.01 44.23 -23.59
CA ALA A 647 8.89 45.29 -24.60
C ALA A 647 7.40 45.53 -25.04
N ALA A 648 6.54 44.51 -24.95
CA ALA A 648 5.13 44.66 -25.19
C ALA A 648 4.44 45.40 -24.04
N ALA A 649 4.75 45.04 -22.79
CA ALA A 649 4.19 45.70 -21.58
C ALA A 649 4.63 47.17 -21.41
N GLU A 650 5.79 47.56 -21.96
CA GLU A 650 6.25 48.96 -21.95
C GLU A 650 5.52 49.81 -23.01
N LYS A 651 4.83 49.20 -23.97
CA LYS A 651 4.09 49.90 -25.04
C LYS A 651 2.59 50.09 -24.76
N GLU A 652 2.08 49.30 -23.78
CA GLU A 652 0.73 49.46 -23.22
C GLU A 652 0.73 50.47 -22.07
#